data_973b5a69a51df79805c1c0c513de7dd8
#
_entry.id   973b5a69a51df79805c1c0c513de7dd8
#
_cell.length_a   1.000
_cell.length_b   1.000
_cell.length_c   1.000
_cell.angle_alpha   90.00
_cell.angle_beta   90.00
_cell.angle_gamma   90.00
#
_symmetry.space_group_name_H-M   'P 1'
#
loop_
_entity.id
_entity.type
_entity.pdbx_description
1 polymer ?
#
loop_
_entity_poly.entity_id
_entity_poly.type
_entity_poly.pdbx_seq_one_letter_code
_entity_poly.pdbx_strand_id
1 'polypeptide(L)'
;MNDHTQDASLDAALEPELEAALADCANEPIRIPGAIQPHGVLLSLSDNPLCIEQVSANCARVLGLDSRQLLGKSMSMLMSPQQASHLERACSDPCFGEIDPIRLSFNGSDYSASLHRSEDVWILELEPFVDVTQEHSRVIARVLRNLQAVDTLEALFAVSVHEIQALTGYDRVMIYRFEPEGHGKVVAEALTGSLPSYQGLNFPGSDIPAQARELYRLNWIRVIPDATYTPVPLVPLLRPSTGQPLDLGFSTLRSVSPVHCEYLKNMGVVSSMSISLLDNGKLWGLITCAHPEPLFVPRELRDACTLIGQLLSVKIASIVATRIQREWEEKVVLLGVLASAMSRMDREVLEGLVSRPEQLQALTLADGVAVLIADRLHLFGNCPTPAQVRALHLWIRDVGLPQKKSKERAYGFHGLGVFHTHSMYLENPASAAFRDVASGVIAFILPKSIDNAVMWFRPQLTSTMNWSGNPAQHLSPGPLGSASHRLHPRQSFDIWQEQVTGKAQPWSMGDLYAAEDIRRSALEHDLEHQVHRELAQSISTGLERQLLEHRTARAALLNELNHRVKNTLATVQAMASLTASSSDSLASFRKRFDARLFALSQAHDALAQSEWTSSQLADLILPLQATGSATNQITLKGDQVTLEPRTSLTLSMVFHELMANALQHGALMWPSGRVTITATLNPAENPQALKIDWVETGGPPVTESAVKGFGFRLIRRSIEGELQGKADVFFPSSGLHYSMLISRLETSAGTV
;
A
#
# COMPACT_ATOMS: atom_id res chain seq x y z
N MET A 1 54.38 -10.87 -0.09
CA MET A 1 53.94 -11.85 0.90
C MET A 1 54.10 -11.16 2.27
N ASN A 2 53.09 -11.05 3.03
CA ASN A 2 52.91 -10.31 4.31
C ASN A 2 52.23 -8.94 4.12
N ASP A 3 50.88 -8.96 3.98
CA ASP A 3 50.07 -7.85 4.45
C ASP A 3 48.56 -8.13 4.54
N HIS A 4 48.12 -9.40 4.42
CA HIS A 4 46.69 -9.74 4.48
C HIS A 4 46.23 -10.41 5.79
N THR A 5 47.09 -10.53 6.80
CA THR A 5 46.74 -11.20 8.07
C THR A 5 46.47 -10.25 9.23
N GLN A 6 46.75 -8.94 9.08
CA GLN A 6 46.41 -7.93 10.12
C GLN A 6 45.01 -7.33 9.92
N ASP A 7 44.45 -7.28 8.71
CA ASP A 7 43.12 -6.75 8.47
C ASP A 7 42.01 -7.68 9.03
N ALA A 8 42.16 -9.00 8.90
CA ALA A 8 41.12 -9.96 9.34
C ALA A 8 40.93 -10.00 10.87
N SER A 9 41.93 -9.59 11.65
CA SER A 9 41.83 -9.57 13.13
C SER A 9 41.25 -8.23 13.67
N LEU A 10 41.36 -7.14 12.91
CA LEU A 10 40.72 -5.87 13.22
C LEU A 10 39.24 -5.92 12.83
N ASP A 11 38.88 -6.56 11.71
CA ASP A 11 37.48 -6.69 11.28
C ASP A 11 36.66 -7.54 12.25
N ALA A 12 37.21 -8.65 12.78
CA ALA A 12 36.54 -9.50 13.74
C ALA A 12 36.35 -8.87 15.14
N ALA A 13 37.15 -7.87 15.51
CA ALA A 13 37.00 -7.12 16.76
C ALA A 13 36.01 -5.93 16.62
N LEU A 14 35.78 -5.45 15.41
CA LEU A 14 34.85 -4.35 15.12
C LEU A 14 33.39 -4.81 14.93
N GLU A 15 33.15 -6.09 14.58
CA GLU A 15 31.80 -6.60 14.36
C GLU A 15 30.84 -6.44 15.56
N PRO A 16 31.22 -6.75 16.83
CA PRO A 16 30.31 -6.60 17.96
C PRO A 16 30.01 -5.14 18.32
N GLU A 17 30.98 -4.24 18.14
CA GLU A 17 30.79 -2.80 18.41
C GLU A 17 29.95 -2.16 17.33
N LEU A 18 30.08 -2.60 16.09
CA LEU A 18 29.27 -2.18 14.96
C LEU A 18 27.82 -2.68 15.09
N GLU A 19 27.62 -3.94 15.50
CA GLU A 19 26.27 -4.48 15.76
C GLU A 19 25.57 -3.75 16.92
N ALA A 20 26.31 -3.43 18.00
CA ALA A 20 25.76 -2.65 19.11
C ALA A 20 25.37 -1.24 18.70
N ALA A 21 26.19 -0.59 17.89
CA ALA A 21 25.93 0.75 17.41
C ALA A 21 24.81 0.81 16.36
N LEU A 22 24.66 -0.22 15.51
CA LEU A 22 23.50 -0.39 14.62
C LEU A 22 22.21 -0.64 15.43
N ALA A 23 22.30 -1.39 16.52
CA ALA A 23 21.18 -1.62 17.45
C ALA A 23 20.77 -0.32 18.15
N ASP A 24 21.72 0.53 18.58
CA ASP A 24 21.44 1.82 19.18
C ASP A 24 20.78 2.78 18.18
N CYS A 25 21.24 2.83 16.94
CA CYS A 25 20.61 3.60 15.89
C CYS A 25 19.19 3.10 15.57
N ALA A 26 18.99 1.78 15.58
CA ALA A 26 17.67 1.16 15.39
C ALA A 26 16.70 1.43 16.56
N ASN A 27 17.21 1.76 17.74
CA ASN A 27 16.45 2.08 18.95
C ASN A 27 16.33 3.57 19.24
N GLU A 28 16.85 4.47 18.39
CA GLU A 28 16.68 5.92 18.55
C GLU A 28 15.18 6.25 18.64
N PRO A 29 14.70 6.96 19.68
CA PRO A 29 13.29 7.21 19.87
C PRO A 29 12.79 8.34 18.94
N ILE A 30 12.86 8.09 17.63
CA ILE A 30 12.50 9.07 16.58
C ILE A 30 11.05 9.55 16.60
N ARG A 31 10.17 8.86 17.35
CA ARG A 31 8.76 9.27 17.55
C ARG A 31 8.60 10.33 18.62
N ILE A 32 9.52 10.42 19.58
CA ILE A 32 9.46 11.31 20.77
C ILE A 32 10.67 12.23 20.86
N PRO A 33 11.02 13.00 19.81
CA PRO A 33 12.21 13.85 19.82
C PRO A 33 12.10 15.04 20.79
N GLY A 34 10.93 15.31 21.37
CA GLY A 34 10.67 16.44 22.27
C GLY A 34 10.79 17.82 21.61
N ALA A 35 10.88 17.88 20.30
CA ALA A 35 11.07 19.09 19.52
C ALA A 35 10.42 19.00 18.15
N ILE A 36 10.25 20.16 17.51
CA ILE A 36 9.70 20.31 16.17
C ILE A 36 10.66 21.05 15.24
N GLN A 37 10.38 20.99 13.95
CA GLN A 37 10.98 21.84 12.93
C GLN A 37 10.43 23.27 13.04
N PRO A 38 11.24 24.33 12.76
CA PRO A 38 10.88 25.72 13.07
C PRO A 38 9.88 26.38 12.11
N HIS A 39 9.54 25.74 10.99
CA HIS A 39 8.65 26.33 9.99
C HIS A 39 7.18 26.41 10.43
N GLY A 40 6.81 25.71 11.50
CA GLY A 40 5.47 25.74 12.09
C GLY A 40 5.48 25.87 13.61
N VAL A 41 4.30 25.79 14.21
CA VAL A 41 4.05 25.76 15.66
C VAL A 41 3.18 24.57 16.00
N LEU A 42 3.50 23.89 17.09
CA LEU A 42 2.75 22.74 17.58
C LEU A 42 2.19 23.01 18.97
N LEU A 43 0.94 22.62 19.18
CA LEU A 43 0.28 22.61 20.49
C LEU A 43 -0.26 21.21 20.76
N SER A 44 -0.08 20.69 21.98
CA SER A 44 -0.85 19.55 22.46
C SER A 44 -2.02 20.05 23.33
N LEU A 45 -3.18 19.47 23.12
CA LEU A 45 -4.44 19.90 23.75
C LEU A 45 -5.05 18.74 24.52
N SER A 46 -5.52 18.98 25.73
CA SER A 46 -6.35 18.02 26.48
C SER A 46 -7.70 17.81 25.81
N ASP A 47 -8.35 16.68 26.10
CA ASP A 47 -9.56 16.25 25.38
C ASP A 47 -10.82 17.06 25.77
N ASN A 48 -10.99 17.44 27.03
CA ASN A 48 -12.18 18.20 27.43
C ASN A 48 -12.02 18.89 28.81
N PRO A 49 -11.87 20.21 28.86
CA PRO A 49 -11.87 21.18 27.76
C PRO A 49 -10.55 21.15 26.96
N LEU A 50 -10.55 21.65 25.72
CA LEU A 50 -9.34 21.77 24.87
C LEU A 50 -8.40 22.81 25.46
N CYS A 51 -7.61 22.40 26.48
CA CYS A 51 -6.59 23.21 27.10
C CYS A 51 -5.22 22.86 26.58
N ILE A 52 -4.36 23.87 26.45
CA ILE A 52 -2.99 23.71 25.97
C ILE A 52 -2.15 23.06 27.06
N GLU A 53 -1.68 21.82 26.84
CA GLU A 53 -0.77 21.10 27.73
C GLU A 53 0.71 21.39 27.44
N GLN A 54 1.03 21.42 26.16
CA GLN A 54 2.40 21.73 25.68
C GLN A 54 2.31 22.64 24.46
N VAL A 55 3.35 23.41 24.24
CA VAL A 55 3.49 24.24 23.05
C VAL A 55 4.95 24.31 22.62
N SER A 56 5.21 24.43 21.32
CA SER A 56 6.57 24.64 20.83
C SER A 56 7.10 26.03 21.25
N ALA A 57 8.38 26.10 21.60
CA ALA A 57 9.00 27.31 22.17
C ALA A 57 8.94 28.55 21.24
N ASN A 58 8.72 28.36 19.93
CA ASN A 58 8.57 29.44 18.95
C ASN A 58 7.13 29.98 18.82
N CYS A 59 6.23 29.61 19.72
CA CYS A 59 4.81 29.98 19.67
C CYS A 59 4.57 31.50 19.63
N ALA A 60 5.42 32.29 20.29
CA ALA A 60 5.29 33.75 20.31
C ALA A 60 5.29 34.37 18.89
N ARG A 61 6.03 33.78 17.96
CA ARG A 61 6.11 34.23 16.56
C ARG A 61 4.76 34.17 15.84
N VAL A 62 3.97 33.14 16.12
CA VAL A 62 2.69 32.86 15.45
C VAL A 62 1.52 33.39 16.28
N LEU A 63 1.48 33.02 17.57
CA LEU A 63 0.37 33.32 18.45
C LEU A 63 0.47 34.68 19.14
N GLY A 64 1.67 35.32 19.11
CA GLY A 64 1.92 36.60 19.77
C GLY A 64 2.03 36.53 21.30
N LEU A 65 1.99 35.31 21.86
CA LEU A 65 2.03 35.03 23.29
C LEU A 65 3.16 34.04 23.56
N ASP A 66 3.84 34.19 24.67
CA ASP A 66 4.86 33.24 25.08
C ASP A 66 4.24 31.95 25.67
N SER A 67 5.05 30.89 25.81
CA SER A 67 4.59 29.61 26.31
C SER A 67 3.94 29.68 27.70
N ARG A 68 4.44 30.56 28.62
CA ARG A 68 3.89 30.69 29.96
C ARG A 68 2.50 31.29 29.98
N GLN A 69 2.18 32.11 28.99
CA GLN A 69 0.87 32.72 28.84
C GLN A 69 -0.16 31.76 28.23
N LEU A 70 0.32 30.77 27.49
CA LEU A 70 -0.51 29.81 26.75
C LEU A 70 -0.84 28.55 27.57
N LEU A 71 0.12 28.05 28.34
CA LEU A 71 -0.05 26.79 29.08
C LEU A 71 -1.24 26.83 30.04
N GLY A 72 -2.05 25.77 30.01
CA GLY A 72 -3.27 25.63 30.80
C GLY A 72 -4.45 26.49 30.33
N LYS A 73 -4.32 27.27 29.27
CA LYS A 73 -5.39 28.07 28.70
C LYS A 73 -6.21 27.26 27.70
N SER A 74 -7.52 27.58 27.63
CA SER A 74 -8.34 27.01 26.57
C SER A 74 -8.03 27.61 25.21
N MET A 75 -8.01 26.77 24.19
CA MET A 75 -7.86 27.22 22.78
C MET A 75 -8.92 28.24 22.36
N SER A 76 -10.12 28.18 22.91
CA SER A 76 -11.22 29.15 22.64
C SER A 76 -10.87 30.60 22.99
N MET A 77 -9.85 30.81 23.85
CA MET A 77 -9.39 32.19 24.20
C MET A 77 -8.47 32.79 23.13
N LEU A 78 -7.92 31.99 22.27
CA LEU A 78 -6.91 32.39 21.26
C LEU A 78 -7.51 32.62 19.87
N MET A 79 -8.78 32.29 19.68
CA MET A 79 -9.43 32.31 18.38
C MET A 79 -10.88 32.83 18.45
N SER A 80 -11.44 33.13 17.31
CA SER A 80 -12.86 33.53 17.23
C SER A 80 -13.80 32.41 17.67
N PRO A 81 -15.02 32.69 18.17
CA PRO A 81 -15.99 31.65 18.51
C PRO A 81 -16.29 30.68 17.36
N GLN A 82 -16.26 31.15 16.12
CA GLN A 82 -16.47 30.32 14.93
C GLN A 82 -15.31 29.32 14.72
N GLN A 83 -14.08 29.79 14.87
CA GLN A 83 -12.88 28.93 14.77
C GLN A 83 -12.84 27.91 15.91
N ALA A 84 -13.17 28.33 17.15
CA ALA A 84 -13.25 27.44 18.30
C ALA A 84 -14.29 26.32 18.10
N SER A 85 -15.50 26.68 17.66
CA SER A 85 -16.55 25.69 17.35
C SER A 85 -16.16 24.76 16.20
N HIS A 86 -15.35 25.25 15.24
CA HIS A 86 -14.85 24.42 14.16
C HIS A 86 -13.79 23.41 14.67
N LEU A 87 -12.89 23.84 15.52
CA LEU A 87 -11.88 22.98 16.13
C LEU A 87 -12.53 21.93 17.05
N GLU A 88 -13.51 22.31 17.88
CA GLU A 88 -14.26 21.39 18.75
C GLU A 88 -15.02 20.34 17.96
N ARG A 89 -15.62 20.71 16.83
CA ARG A 89 -16.23 19.74 15.91
C ARG A 89 -15.21 18.81 15.29
N ALA A 90 -14.06 19.33 14.88
CA ALA A 90 -12.98 18.50 14.36
C ALA A 90 -12.45 17.48 15.37
N CYS A 91 -12.42 17.84 16.67
CA CYS A 91 -12.08 16.91 17.74
C CYS A 91 -13.18 15.89 18.04
N SER A 92 -14.44 16.23 17.75
CA SER A 92 -15.60 15.35 18.05
C SER A 92 -15.88 14.35 16.92
N ASP A 93 -15.41 14.62 15.71
CA ASP A 93 -15.60 13.77 14.53
C ASP A 93 -14.26 13.23 14.03
N PRO A 94 -13.98 11.93 14.23
CA PRO A 94 -12.73 11.31 13.79
C PRO A 94 -12.44 11.48 12.29
N CYS A 95 -13.50 11.57 11.47
CA CYS A 95 -13.37 11.79 10.03
C CYS A 95 -13.10 13.24 9.67
N PHE A 96 -13.48 14.18 10.52
CA PHE A 96 -13.41 15.61 10.23
C PHE A 96 -12.00 16.18 10.39
N GLY A 97 -11.23 15.67 11.37
CA GLY A 97 -9.89 16.16 11.70
C GLY A 97 -8.82 15.78 10.67
N GLU A 98 -8.99 14.66 9.97
CA GLU A 98 -8.06 14.19 8.95
C GLU A 98 -8.30 14.82 7.57
N ILE A 99 -9.51 15.32 7.31
CA ILE A 99 -10.00 15.63 5.95
C ILE A 99 -9.96 17.12 5.62
N ASP A 100 -10.03 18.02 6.62
CA ASP A 100 -10.16 19.45 6.36
C ASP A 100 -8.97 20.26 6.91
N PRO A 101 -8.14 20.88 6.06
CA PRO A 101 -7.19 21.87 6.55
C PRO A 101 -7.97 23.04 7.14
N ILE A 102 -7.96 23.11 8.48
CA ILE A 102 -8.59 24.20 9.19
C ILE A 102 -7.73 25.44 8.95
N ARG A 103 -8.31 26.46 8.32
CA ARG A 103 -7.65 27.76 8.21
C ARG A 103 -7.88 28.55 9.48
N LEU A 104 -6.80 28.86 10.19
CA LEU A 104 -6.81 29.67 11.40
C LEU A 104 -6.02 30.96 11.19
N SER A 105 -6.53 32.08 11.71
CA SER A 105 -5.86 33.37 11.58
C SER A 105 -5.37 33.81 12.96
N PHE A 106 -4.07 34.11 13.05
CA PHE A 106 -3.43 34.65 14.24
C PHE A 106 -2.57 35.85 13.85
N ASN A 107 -2.68 36.95 14.60
CA ASN A 107 -1.91 38.20 14.38
C ASN A 107 -1.97 38.71 12.93
N GLY A 108 -3.10 38.55 12.26
CA GLY A 108 -3.29 39.01 10.88
C GLY A 108 -2.64 38.13 9.81
N SER A 109 -2.10 37.00 10.16
CA SER A 109 -1.58 35.96 9.25
C SER A 109 -2.41 34.72 9.30
N ASP A 110 -2.57 34.05 8.17
CA ASP A 110 -3.32 32.81 8.03
C ASP A 110 -2.37 31.60 8.12
N TYR A 111 -2.89 30.55 8.76
CA TYR A 111 -2.19 29.29 8.94
C TYR A 111 -3.06 28.12 8.52
N SER A 112 -2.46 27.16 7.86
CA SER A 112 -3.03 25.82 7.67
C SER A 112 -2.84 25.04 8.95
N ALA A 113 -3.94 24.66 9.59
CA ALA A 113 -3.91 23.87 10.81
C ALA A 113 -4.19 22.39 10.51
N SER A 114 -3.35 21.50 11.02
CA SER A 114 -3.63 20.06 11.07
C SER A 114 -3.90 19.62 12.50
N LEU A 115 -4.90 18.76 12.62
CA LEU A 115 -5.31 18.21 13.90
C LEU A 115 -5.29 16.68 13.79
N HIS A 116 -4.61 16.04 14.72
CA HIS A 116 -4.64 14.59 14.86
C HIS A 116 -4.59 14.18 16.33
N ARG A 117 -5.03 12.98 16.62
CA ARG A 117 -5.00 12.43 17.97
C ARG A 117 -3.73 11.60 18.16
N SER A 118 -3.05 11.83 19.26
CA SER A 118 -1.95 11.01 19.73
C SER A 118 -2.27 10.54 21.14
N GLU A 119 -2.49 9.24 21.32
CA GLU A 119 -2.95 8.65 22.58
C GLU A 119 -4.23 9.33 23.09
N ASP A 120 -4.11 10.10 24.20
CA ASP A 120 -5.19 10.78 24.90
C ASP A 120 -5.23 12.30 24.70
N VAL A 121 -4.35 12.83 23.82
CA VAL A 121 -4.30 14.27 23.52
C VAL A 121 -4.50 14.55 22.04
N TRP A 122 -4.96 15.76 21.74
CA TRP A 122 -5.00 16.31 20.41
C TRP A 122 -3.70 17.07 20.12
N ILE A 123 -3.13 16.85 18.96
CA ILE A 123 -2.00 17.62 18.46
C ILE A 123 -2.50 18.55 17.36
N LEU A 124 -2.33 19.84 17.56
CA LEU A 124 -2.60 20.89 16.60
C LEU A 124 -1.29 21.44 16.06
N GLU A 125 -1.09 21.29 14.75
CA GLU A 125 0.08 21.84 14.06
C GLU A 125 -0.37 23.01 13.17
N LEU A 126 0.35 24.10 13.23
CA LEU A 126 0.11 25.34 12.50
C LEU A 126 1.28 25.59 11.54
N GLU A 127 1.03 25.65 10.25
CA GLU A 127 2.01 26.01 9.23
C GLU A 127 1.53 27.24 8.45
N PRO A 128 2.42 28.06 7.87
CA PRO A 128 2.01 29.20 7.06
C PRO A 128 1.06 28.78 5.95
N PHE A 129 -0.08 29.46 5.85
CA PHE A 129 -1.03 29.23 4.77
C PHE A 129 -0.52 29.88 3.48
N VAL A 130 -0.54 29.14 2.40
CA VAL A 130 -0.25 29.62 1.07
C VAL A 130 -1.47 29.33 0.18
N ASP A 131 -2.05 30.36 -0.42
CA ASP A 131 -3.20 30.18 -1.29
C ASP A 131 -2.77 29.47 -2.58
N VAL A 132 -3.20 28.25 -2.72
CA VAL A 132 -2.92 27.41 -3.87
C VAL A 132 -4.01 27.65 -4.90
N THR A 133 -3.69 28.35 -5.97
CA THR A 133 -4.63 28.83 -7.00
C THR A 133 -5.33 27.70 -7.77
N GLN A 134 -6.42 28.02 -8.50
CA GLN A 134 -7.15 27.10 -9.41
C GLN A 134 -6.23 26.42 -10.45
N GLU A 135 -5.09 27.00 -10.74
CA GLU A 135 -4.10 26.45 -11.66
C GLU A 135 -3.53 25.10 -11.14
N HIS A 136 -3.31 24.99 -9.83
CA HIS A 136 -2.84 23.75 -9.22
C HIS A 136 -3.85 22.61 -9.30
N SER A 137 -5.15 22.90 -9.19
CA SER A 137 -6.20 21.88 -9.36
C SER A 137 -6.21 21.31 -10.80
N ARG A 138 -5.93 22.15 -11.79
CA ARG A 138 -5.79 21.72 -13.20
C ARG A 138 -4.54 20.87 -13.41
N VAL A 139 -3.44 21.23 -12.74
CA VAL A 139 -2.19 20.47 -12.79
C VAL A 139 -2.41 19.07 -12.22
N ILE A 140 -3.04 18.97 -11.06
CA ILE A 140 -3.34 17.67 -10.42
C ILE A 140 -4.22 16.80 -11.32
N ALA A 141 -5.29 17.37 -11.92
CA ALA A 141 -6.14 16.63 -12.84
C ALA A 141 -5.37 16.14 -14.08
N ARG A 142 -4.38 16.91 -14.55
CA ARG A 142 -3.48 16.50 -15.63
C ARG A 142 -2.58 15.36 -15.19
N VAL A 143 -1.94 15.47 -14.03
CA VAL A 143 -1.08 14.41 -13.45
C VAL A 143 -1.84 13.10 -13.36
N LEU A 144 -3.05 13.14 -12.79
CA LEU A 144 -3.90 11.95 -12.65
C LEU A 144 -4.19 11.29 -14.00
N ARG A 145 -4.52 12.08 -15.04
CA ARG A 145 -4.75 11.54 -16.39
C ARG A 145 -3.49 10.92 -17.00
N ASN A 146 -2.34 11.58 -16.83
CA ASN A 146 -1.07 11.07 -17.36
C ASN A 146 -0.67 9.74 -16.71
N LEU A 147 -0.85 9.60 -15.40
CA LEU A 147 -0.60 8.36 -14.67
C LEU A 147 -1.56 7.22 -15.09
N GLN A 148 -2.80 7.57 -15.44
CA GLN A 148 -3.80 6.59 -15.88
C GLN A 148 -3.49 6.01 -17.27
N ALA A 149 -2.90 6.82 -18.15
CA ALA A 149 -2.65 6.45 -19.54
C ALA A 149 -1.49 5.45 -19.72
N VAL A 150 -0.76 5.12 -18.66
CA VAL A 150 0.47 4.30 -18.73
C VAL A 150 0.21 2.89 -18.24
N ASP A 151 0.70 1.90 -18.97
CA ASP A 151 0.44 0.47 -18.70
C ASP A 151 1.69 -0.32 -18.30
N THR A 152 2.88 0.32 -18.21
CA THR A 152 4.11 -0.31 -17.76
C THR A 152 4.67 0.39 -16.52
N LEU A 153 5.40 -0.35 -15.66
CA LEU A 153 5.99 0.23 -14.44
C LEU A 153 7.03 1.30 -14.79
N GLU A 154 7.85 1.03 -15.81
CA GLU A 154 8.92 1.94 -16.23
C GLU A 154 8.36 3.29 -16.70
N ALA A 155 7.32 3.26 -17.54
CA ALA A 155 6.66 4.47 -18.00
C ALA A 155 5.90 5.17 -16.86
N LEU A 156 5.25 4.41 -15.96
CA LEU A 156 4.57 4.95 -14.79
C LEU A 156 5.55 5.70 -13.90
N PHE A 157 6.70 5.11 -13.60
CA PHE A 157 7.72 5.72 -12.76
C PHE A 157 8.32 6.97 -13.41
N ALA A 158 8.66 6.90 -14.70
CA ALA A 158 9.19 8.04 -15.42
C ALA A 158 8.21 9.24 -15.44
N VAL A 159 6.94 9.00 -15.73
CA VAL A 159 5.91 10.06 -15.68
C VAL A 159 5.77 10.61 -14.27
N SER A 160 5.74 9.74 -13.24
CA SER A 160 5.52 10.14 -11.85
C SER A 160 6.60 11.09 -11.33
N VAL A 161 7.88 10.79 -11.57
CA VAL A 161 8.98 11.63 -11.08
C VAL A 161 8.95 13.02 -11.73
N HIS A 162 8.67 13.11 -13.02
CA HIS A 162 8.60 14.39 -13.73
C HIS A 162 7.39 15.23 -13.29
N GLU A 163 6.23 14.60 -13.12
CA GLU A 163 5.02 15.32 -12.69
C GLU A 163 5.15 15.84 -11.25
N ILE A 164 5.72 15.05 -10.34
CA ILE A 164 5.96 15.49 -8.96
C ILE A 164 7.04 16.59 -8.93
N GLN A 165 8.08 16.49 -9.76
CA GLN A 165 9.10 17.51 -9.88
C GLN A 165 8.48 18.84 -10.35
N ALA A 166 7.67 18.80 -11.40
CA ALA A 166 6.99 19.99 -11.90
C ALA A 166 5.98 20.58 -10.90
N LEU A 167 5.36 19.74 -10.06
CA LEU A 167 4.40 20.18 -9.05
C LEU A 167 5.06 20.84 -7.86
N THR A 168 6.21 20.32 -7.43
CA THR A 168 6.85 20.66 -6.15
C THR A 168 8.07 21.58 -6.28
N GLY A 169 8.70 21.60 -7.44
CA GLY A 169 9.91 22.41 -7.70
C GLY A 169 11.21 21.82 -7.12
N TYR A 170 11.21 20.57 -6.68
CA TYR A 170 12.44 19.92 -6.24
C TYR A 170 13.38 19.64 -7.43
N ASP A 171 14.69 19.84 -7.22
CA ASP A 171 15.69 19.60 -8.26
C ASP A 171 15.81 18.10 -8.60
N ARG A 172 15.70 17.24 -7.61
CA ARG A 172 15.74 15.78 -7.79
C ARG A 172 14.50 15.15 -7.20
N VAL A 173 13.80 14.36 -8.02
CA VAL A 173 12.70 13.48 -7.60
C VAL A 173 13.00 12.08 -8.10
N MET A 174 13.01 11.10 -7.22
CA MET A 174 13.33 9.72 -7.57
C MET A 174 12.37 8.74 -6.91
N ILE A 175 12.14 7.60 -7.57
CA ILE A 175 11.45 6.46 -6.98
C ILE A 175 12.48 5.48 -6.46
N TYR A 176 12.46 5.30 -5.15
CA TYR A 176 13.30 4.39 -4.39
C TYR A 176 12.48 3.15 -4.03
N ARG A 177 12.84 1.98 -4.58
CA ARG A 177 12.17 0.71 -4.32
C ARG A 177 12.96 -0.10 -3.29
N PHE A 178 12.28 -0.65 -2.28
CA PHE A 178 12.89 -1.61 -1.38
C PHE A 178 12.98 -2.98 -2.04
N GLU A 179 14.18 -3.55 -2.06
CA GLU A 179 14.43 -4.89 -2.57
C GLU A 179 14.27 -5.95 -1.46
N PRO A 180 13.96 -7.20 -1.82
CA PRO A 180 13.75 -8.28 -0.84
C PRO A 180 14.94 -8.51 0.10
N GLU A 181 16.17 -8.24 -0.37
CA GLU A 181 17.40 -8.34 0.42
C GLU A 181 17.58 -7.19 1.42
N GLY A 182 16.64 -6.26 1.46
CA GLY A 182 16.61 -5.16 2.43
C GLY A 182 17.28 -3.86 1.97
N HIS A 183 18.05 -3.86 0.89
CA HIS A 183 18.59 -2.65 0.28
C HIS A 183 17.52 -1.92 -0.54
N GLY A 184 17.80 -0.69 -0.97
CA GLY A 184 16.91 0.04 -1.86
C GLY A 184 17.57 0.33 -3.19
N LYS A 185 16.76 0.47 -4.26
CA LYS A 185 17.21 0.78 -5.61
C LYS A 185 16.46 1.96 -6.17
N VAL A 186 17.17 2.91 -6.77
CA VAL A 186 16.55 4.01 -7.52
C VAL A 186 16.12 3.48 -8.89
N VAL A 187 14.82 3.36 -9.09
CA VAL A 187 14.23 2.79 -10.33
C VAL A 187 13.82 3.86 -11.34
N ALA A 188 13.62 5.08 -10.92
CA ALA A 188 13.38 6.24 -11.79
C ALA A 188 13.87 7.53 -11.11
N GLU A 189 14.30 8.49 -11.91
CA GLU A 189 14.75 9.79 -11.44
C GLU A 189 14.39 10.89 -12.44
N ALA A 190 13.91 12.03 -11.92
CA ALA A 190 13.87 13.30 -12.64
C ALA A 190 14.84 14.25 -11.95
N LEU A 191 15.76 14.82 -12.71
CA LEU A 191 16.85 15.64 -12.21
C LEU A 191 16.94 16.94 -12.97
N THR A 192 17.03 18.05 -12.23
CA THR A 192 17.39 19.38 -12.72
C THR A 192 18.51 19.95 -11.83
N GLY A 193 19.14 21.02 -12.26
CA GLY A 193 20.19 21.65 -11.48
C GLY A 193 21.53 20.88 -11.46
N SER A 194 22.27 20.99 -10.35
CA SER A 194 23.65 20.49 -10.23
C SER A 194 23.81 19.23 -9.38
N LEU A 195 22.73 18.66 -8.88
CA LEU A 195 22.80 17.45 -8.04
C LEU A 195 23.26 16.23 -8.87
N PRO A 196 24.03 15.30 -8.27
CA PRO A 196 24.42 14.07 -8.94
C PRO A 196 23.21 13.16 -9.17
N SER A 197 23.22 12.41 -10.29
CA SER A 197 22.22 11.40 -10.58
C SER A 197 22.46 10.13 -9.75
N TYR A 198 21.36 9.57 -9.25
CA TYR A 198 21.36 8.28 -8.55
C TYR A 198 20.56 7.19 -9.32
N GLN A 199 20.19 7.48 -10.56
CA GLN A 199 19.45 6.54 -11.40
C GLN A 199 20.16 5.19 -11.47
N GLY A 200 19.45 4.12 -11.07
CA GLY A 200 19.97 2.75 -11.11
C GLY A 200 20.91 2.36 -9.97
N LEU A 201 21.24 3.29 -9.05
CA LEU A 201 22.11 3.00 -7.90
C LEU A 201 21.33 2.29 -6.79
N ASN A 202 22.05 1.45 -6.06
CA ASN A 202 21.58 0.78 -4.86
C ASN A 202 22.08 1.51 -3.61
N PHE A 203 21.25 1.49 -2.56
CA PHE A 203 21.51 2.08 -1.25
C PHE A 203 21.40 1.00 -0.18
N PRO A 204 22.34 0.89 0.76
CA PRO A 204 22.26 -0.11 1.82
C PRO A 204 20.99 0.00 2.65
N GLY A 205 20.51 -1.12 3.15
CA GLY A 205 19.31 -1.16 3.99
C GLY A 205 19.43 -0.39 5.31
N SER A 206 20.66 -0.19 5.79
CA SER A 206 20.99 0.60 6.98
C SER A 206 20.70 2.09 6.84
N ASP A 207 20.65 2.64 5.61
CA ASP A 207 20.34 4.05 5.38
C ASP A 207 18.92 4.42 5.82
N ILE A 208 18.01 3.45 5.81
CA ILE A 208 16.61 3.59 6.27
C ILE A 208 16.33 2.46 7.28
N PRO A 209 16.58 2.66 8.57
CA PRO A 209 16.40 1.63 9.59
C PRO A 209 14.93 1.23 9.76
N ALA A 210 14.69 0.06 10.36
CA ALA A 210 13.35 -0.54 10.46
C ALA A 210 12.31 0.39 11.10
N GLN A 211 12.66 1.11 12.15
CA GLN A 211 11.80 2.10 12.80
C GLN A 211 11.41 3.27 11.89
N ALA A 212 12.32 3.72 11.02
CA ALA A 212 12.01 4.75 10.04
C ALA A 212 11.08 4.22 8.95
N ARG A 213 11.30 2.97 8.48
CA ARG A 213 10.41 2.29 7.53
C ARG A 213 9.00 2.14 8.09
N GLU A 214 8.87 1.83 9.39
CA GLU A 214 7.55 1.76 10.04
C GLU A 214 6.85 3.13 10.07
N LEU A 215 7.58 4.21 10.33
CA LEU A 215 7.00 5.55 10.25
C LEU A 215 6.60 5.95 8.82
N TYR A 216 7.34 5.54 7.79
CA TYR A 216 6.94 5.71 6.40
C TYR A 216 5.72 4.88 6.04
N ARG A 217 5.55 3.69 6.65
CA ARG A 217 4.34 2.88 6.48
C ARG A 217 3.10 3.56 7.09
N LEU A 218 3.27 4.23 8.23
CA LEU A 218 2.17 4.92 8.93
C LEU A 218 1.84 6.29 8.33
N ASN A 219 2.85 7.00 7.83
CA ASN A 219 2.70 8.37 7.30
C ASN A 219 2.98 8.38 5.80
N TRP A 220 2.01 8.83 5.03
CA TRP A 220 2.13 8.92 3.58
C TRP A 220 3.17 9.94 3.12
N ILE A 221 3.41 10.97 3.90
CA ILE A 221 4.33 12.04 3.53
C ILE A 221 5.21 12.46 4.70
N ARG A 222 6.47 12.77 4.43
CA ARG A 222 7.40 13.38 5.34
C ARG A 222 8.10 14.54 4.65
N VAL A 223 8.21 15.69 5.31
CA VAL A 223 8.84 16.89 4.76
C VAL A 223 9.91 17.43 5.70
N ILE A 224 11.00 17.90 5.11
CA ILE A 224 12.13 18.58 5.75
C ILE A 224 12.45 19.81 4.90
N PRO A 225 11.85 20.97 5.19
CA PRO A 225 12.09 22.17 4.39
C PRO A 225 13.52 22.69 4.45
N ASP A 226 14.20 22.47 5.58
CA ASP A 226 15.59 22.89 5.79
C ASP A 226 16.26 21.95 6.81
N ALA A 227 17.17 21.09 6.37
CA ALA A 227 17.92 20.17 7.23
C ALA A 227 18.98 20.85 8.10
N THR A 228 19.20 22.16 7.94
CA THR A 228 20.16 22.95 8.74
C THR A 228 19.51 23.64 9.93
N TYR A 229 18.22 23.45 10.13
CA TYR A 229 17.44 24.09 11.17
C TYR A 229 17.95 23.74 12.59
N THR A 230 17.64 24.63 13.56
CA THR A 230 17.76 24.33 14.99
C THR A 230 16.43 23.80 15.51
N PRO A 231 16.39 22.61 16.13
CA PRO A 231 15.17 22.05 16.69
C PRO A 231 14.50 23.00 17.71
N VAL A 232 13.20 23.15 17.61
CA VAL A 232 12.39 23.95 18.53
C VAL A 232 11.81 23.04 19.60
N PRO A 233 12.23 23.16 20.87
CA PRO A 233 11.75 22.26 21.92
C PRO A 233 10.26 22.49 22.24
N LEU A 234 9.61 21.44 22.73
CA LEU A 234 8.30 21.53 23.36
C LEU A 234 8.44 22.06 24.80
N VAL A 235 7.49 22.87 25.23
CA VAL A 235 7.43 23.46 26.56
C VAL A 235 6.07 23.12 27.19
N PRO A 236 6.05 22.43 28.34
CA PRO A 236 7.16 21.71 28.96
C PRO A 236 7.60 20.51 28.11
N LEU A 237 8.80 19.96 28.34
CA LEU A 237 9.31 18.82 27.57
C LEU A 237 8.47 17.55 27.76
N LEU A 238 8.04 17.30 29.00
CA LEU A 238 7.16 16.18 29.35
C LEU A 238 5.73 16.69 29.49
N ARG A 239 4.78 15.87 29.12
CA ARG A 239 3.34 16.16 29.26
C ARG A 239 2.98 16.34 30.74
N PRO A 240 2.33 17.44 31.11
CA PRO A 240 1.93 17.66 32.49
C PRO A 240 0.94 16.61 33.05
N SER A 241 0.10 16.05 32.19
CA SER A 241 -0.91 15.05 32.54
C SER A 241 -0.33 13.69 32.89
N THR A 242 0.72 13.23 32.18
CA THR A 242 1.25 11.86 32.27
C THR A 242 2.67 11.76 32.75
N GLY A 243 3.44 12.87 32.70
CA GLY A 243 4.90 12.86 32.95
C GLY A 243 5.71 12.16 31.85
N GLN A 244 5.09 11.78 30.73
CA GLN A 244 5.74 11.10 29.61
C GLN A 244 6.04 12.09 28.46
N PRO A 245 7.01 11.81 27.60
CA PRO A 245 7.20 12.58 26.37
C PRO A 245 6.00 12.42 25.43
N LEU A 246 5.74 13.45 24.63
CA LEU A 246 4.68 13.42 23.62
C LEU A 246 5.10 12.61 22.40
N ASP A 247 4.28 11.65 21.99
CA ASP A 247 4.48 10.91 20.73
C ASP A 247 4.09 11.80 19.55
N LEU A 248 5.07 12.13 18.73
CA LEU A 248 4.94 12.92 17.51
C LEU A 248 4.96 12.03 16.25
N GLY A 249 4.69 10.73 16.37
CA GLY A 249 4.74 9.77 15.27
C GLY A 249 3.96 10.20 14.04
N PHE A 250 2.82 10.85 14.20
CA PHE A 250 1.96 11.36 13.13
C PHE A 250 2.17 12.86 12.81
N SER A 251 3.02 13.54 13.57
CA SER A 251 3.24 14.97 13.38
C SER A 251 4.15 15.28 12.20
N THR A 252 3.69 16.15 11.32
CA THR A 252 4.46 16.66 10.17
C THR A 252 5.65 17.51 10.64
N LEU A 253 5.42 18.34 11.67
CA LEU A 253 6.43 19.21 12.24
C LEU A 253 7.48 18.48 13.10
N ARG A 254 7.27 17.20 13.43
CA ARG A 254 8.22 16.43 14.24
C ARG A 254 9.66 16.68 13.83
N SER A 255 10.53 16.97 14.80
CA SER A 255 11.96 17.12 14.56
C SER A 255 12.56 15.84 13.95
N VAL A 256 13.51 16.03 13.07
CA VAL A 256 14.20 14.95 12.36
C VAL A 256 15.40 14.50 13.19
N SER A 257 15.73 13.21 13.12
CA SER A 257 16.96 12.68 13.70
C SER A 257 18.18 13.50 13.23
N PRO A 258 19.05 13.94 14.13
CA PRO A 258 20.27 14.64 13.75
C PRO A 258 21.16 13.85 12.79
N VAL A 259 21.16 12.50 12.91
CA VAL A 259 21.88 11.60 12.00
C VAL A 259 21.33 11.71 10.59
N HIS A 260 20.01 11.78 10.45
CA HIS A 260 19.39 11.94 9.13
C HIS A 260 19.64 13.34 8.53
N CYS A 261 19.64 14.38 9.34
CA CYS A 261 20.02 15.72 8.88
C CYS A 261 21.47 15.77 8.38
N GLU A 262 22.40 15.10 9.09
CA GLU A 262 23.79 14.96 8.67
C GLU A 262 23.90 14.14 7.37
N TYR A 263 23.14 13.07 7.24
CA TYR A 263 23.05 12.28 6.01
C TYR A 263 22.65 13.13 4.80
N LEU A 264 21.61 13.96 4.93
CA LEU A 264 21.17 14.87 3.88
C LEU A 264 22.26 15.88 3.49
N LYS A 265 22.95 16.46 4.48
CA LYS A 265 24.08 17.37 4.24
C LYS A 265 25.21 16.69 3.48
N ASN A 266 25.54 15.44 3.84
CA ASN A 266 26.56 14.65 3.15
C ASN A 266 26.17 14.34 1.70
N MET A 267 24.85 14.21 1.41
CA MET A 267 24.32 14.09 0.04
C MET A 267 24.31 15.43 -0.74
N GLY A 268 24.70 16.55 -0.10
CA GLY A 268 24.65 17.87 -0.71
C GLY A 268 23.25 18.46 -0.85
N VAL A 269 22.29 18.02 -0.04
CA VAL A 269 20.91 18.51 -0.05
C VAL A 269 20.50 19.07 1.29
N VAL A 270 19.66 20.08 1.26
CA VAL A 270 19.18 20.81 2.43
C VAL A 270 17.69 20.59 2.64
N SER A 271 16.91 20.50 1.57
CA SER A 271 15.49 20.20 1.68
C SER A 271 15.16 18.81 1.13
N SER A 272 14.26 18.13 1.79
CA SER A 272 13.81 16.80 1.39
C SER A 272 12.32 16.59 1.66
N MET A 273 11.67 15.84 0.79
CA MET A 273 10.32 15.34 0.99
C MET A 273 10.27 13.88 0.55
N SER A 274 9.56 13.04 1.30
CA SER A 274 9.35 11.64 0.95
C SER A 274 7.85 11.33 0.93
N ILE A 275 7.40 10.61 -0.10
CA ILE A 275 6.02 10.13 -0.26
C ILE A 275 6.09 8.60 -0.26
N SER A 276 5.30 7.97 0.57
CA SER A 276 5.27 6.52 0.72
C SER A 276 4.53 5.85 -0.45
N LEU A 277 5.04 4.71 -0.90
CA LEU A 277 4.38 3.81 -1.83
C LEU A 277 4.12 2.49 -1.10
N LEU A 278 2.85 2.13 -0.97
CA LEU A 278 2.43 0.95 -0.22
C LEU A 278 1.88 -0.12 -1.16
N ASP A 279 2.17 -1.38 -0.84
CA ASP A 279 1.54 -2.54 -1.45
C ASP A 279 0.95 -3.42 -0.35
N ASN A 280 -0.38 -3.59 -0.34
CA ASN A 280 -1.10 -4.35 0.70
C ASN A 280 -0.70 -3.95 2.14
N GLY A 281 -0.59 -2.66 2.41
CA GLY A 281 -0.21 -2.11 3.71
C GLY A 281 1.28 -2.26 4.08
N LYS A 282 2.10 -2.81 3.19
CA LYS A 282 3.56 -2.90 3.35
C LYS A 282 4.25 -1.79 2.57
N LEU A 283 5.34 -1.28 3.11
CA LEU A 283 6.14 -0.27 2.43
C LEU A 283 6.88 -0.91 1.24
N TRP A 284 6.42 -0.59 0.03
CA TRP A 284 6.99 -1.05 -1.22
C TRP A 284 8.18 -0.16 -1.66
N GLY A 285 8.04 1.14 -1.47
CA GLY A 285 9.03 2.11 -1.89
C GLY A 285 8.71 3.51 -1.39
N LEU A 286 9.53 4.46 -1.82
CA LEU A 286 9.37 5.88 -1.55
C LEU A 286 9.53 6.68 -2.83
N ILE A 287 8.79 7.76 -2.98
CA ILE A 287 9.17 8.85 -3.86
C ILE A 287 9.94 9.83 -2.99
N THR A 288 11.20 10.04 -3.29
CA THR A 288 12.07 10.94 -2.53
C THR A 288 12.40 12.16 -3.36
N CYS A 289 12.18 13.33 -2.77
CA CYS A 289 12.46 14.64 -3.36
C CYS A 289 13.60 15.29 -2.61
N ALA A 290 14.50 15.97 -3.31
CA ALA A 290 15.67 16.61 -2.72
C ALA A 290 16.00 17.92 -3.44
N HIS A 291 16.43 18.92 -2.66
CA HIS A 291 16.83 20.25 -3.15
C HIS A 291 18.07 20.77 -2.39
N PRO A 292 19.02 21.43 -3.07
CA PRO A 292 20.24 21.90 -2.44
C PRO A 292 20.04 23.11 -1.52
N GLU A 293 18.93 23.80 -1.63
CA GLU A 293 18.56 24.96 -0.82
C GLU A 293 17.29 24.67 0.01
N PRO A 294 16.98 25.45 1.05
CA PRO A 294 15.73 25.34 1.77
C PRO A 294 14.53 25.54 0.84
N LEU A 295 13.58 24.61 0.88
CA LEU A 295 12.37 24.65 0.06
C LEU A 295 11.15 24.28 0.91
N PHE A 296 10.22 25.21 1.04
CA PHE A 296 8.95 24.98 1.71
C PHE A 296 7.87 24.62 0.69
N VAL A 297 7.35 23.41 0.78
CA VAL A 297 6.22 22.95 -0.01
C VAL A 297 4.94 23.13 0.82
N PRO A 298 4.00 23.97 0.38
CA PRO A 298 2.74 24.19 1.09
C PRO A 298 1.96 22.90 1.34
N ARG A 299 1.18 22.88 2.42
CA ARG A 299 0.40 21.72 2.82
C ARG A 299 -0.50 21.21 1.69
N GLU A 300 -1.16 22.12 1.00
CA GLU A 300 -2.11 21.79 -0.09
C GLU A 300 -1.42 21.02 -1.23
N LEU A 301 -0.16 21.37 -1.55
CA LEU A 301 0.63 20.62 -2.53
C LEU A 301 1.12 19.27 -1.98
N ARG A 302 1.45 19.21 -0.69
CA ARG A 302 1.83 17.95 -0.03
C ARG A 302 0.65 16.97 0.02
N ASP A 303 -0.57 17.49 0.24
CA ASP A 303 -1.80 16.73 0.20
C ASP A 303 -2.06 16.16 -1.21
N ALA A 304 -1.79 16.96 -2.24
CA ALA A 304 -1.82 16.48 -3.63
C ALA A 304 -0.78 15.38 -3.90
N CYS A 305 0.45 15.55 -3.39
CA CYS A 305 1.50 14.55 -3.49
C CYS A 305 1.11 13.25 -2.77
N THR A 306 0.44 13.34 -1.62
CA THR A 306 -0.10 12.19 -0.89
C THR A 306 -1.11 11.43 -1.74
N LEU A 307 -2.07 12.14 -2.34
CA LEU A 307 -3.05 11.52 -3.23
C LEU A 307 -2.38 10.85 -4.44
N ILE A 308 -1.39 11.49 -5.04
CA ILE A 308 -0.60 10.92 -6.14
C ILE A 308 0.08 9.62 -5.66
N GLY A 309 0.72 9.62 -4.48
CA GLY A 309 1.35 8.44 -3.90
C GLY A 309 0.39 7.27 -3.67
N GLN A 310 -0.82 7.55 -3.18
CA GLN A 310 -1.88 6.56 -3.00
C GLN A 310 -2.33 5.95 -4.33
N LEU A 311 -2.57 6.79 -5.34
CA LEU A 311 -2.96 6.33 -6.68
C LEU A 311 -1.85 5.52 -7.36
N LEU A 312 -0.59 5.95 -7.20
CA LEU A 312 0.56 5.20 -7.70
C LEU A 312 0.66 3.83 -7.04
N SER A 313 0.46 3.74 -5.74
CA SER A 313 0.47 2.47 -4.99
C SER A 313 -0.55 1.49 -5.58
N VAL A 314 -1.78 1.94 -5.83
CA VAL A 314 -2.84 1.14 -6.45
C VAL A 314 -2.48 0.76 -7.90
N LYS A 315 -1.94 1.70 -8.69
CA LYS A 315 -1.59 1.44 -10.10
C LYS A 315 -0.42 0.46 -10.21
N ILE A 316 0.59 0.56 -9.34
CA ILE A 316 1.72 -0.39 -9.25
C ILE A 316 1.17 -1.80 -9.00
N ALA A 317 0.33 -1.98 -7.98
CA ALA A 317 -0.27 -3.27 -7.66
C ALA A 317 -1.07 -3.84 -8.85
N SER A 318 -1.84 -3.00 -9.55
CA SER A 318 -2.61 -3.40 -10.74
C SER A 318 -1.73 -3.86 -11.90
N ILE A 319 -0.65 -3.13 -12.20
CA ILE A 319 0.28 -3.48 -13.29
C ILE A 319 1.00 -4.80 -12.95
N VAL A 320 1.46 -4.94 -11.69
CA VAL A 320 2.13 -6.17 -11.22
C VAL A 320 1.18 -7.36 -11.30
N ALA A 321 -0.06 -7.22 -10.84
CA ALA A 321 -1.08 -8.28 -10.93
C ALA A 321 -1.37 -8.69 -12.38
N THR A 322 -1.51 -7.71 -13.29
CA THR A 322 -1.73 -7.98 -14.72
C THR A 322 -0.54 -8.71 -15.37
N ARG A 323 0.69 -8.36 -14.98
CA ARG A 323 1.90 -9.03 -15.44
C ARG A 323 1.95 -10.49 -14.96
N ILE A 324 1.71 -10.71 -13.67
CA ILE A 324 1.65 -12.07 -13.09
C ILE A 324 0.60 -12.91 -13.80
N GLN A 325 -0.57 -12.34 -14.09
CA GLN A 325 -1.63 -13.05 -14.81
C GLN A 325 -1.20 -13.45 -16.23
N ARG A 326 -0.58 -12.55 -17.00
CA ARG A 326 -0.07 -12.87 -18.35
C ARG A 326 0.96 -14.00 -18.31
N GLU A 327 1.94 -13.87 -17.40
CA GLU A 327 2.94 -14.92 -17.22
C GLU A 327 2.29 -16.27 -16.88
N TRP A 328 1.21 -16.24 -16.10
CA TRP A 328 0.45 -17.44 -15.74
C TRP A 328 -0.32 -18.02 -16.92
N GLU A 329 -1.00 -17.20 -17.72
CA GLU A 329 -1.72 -17.65 -18.93
C GLU A 329 -0.81 -18.37 -19.91
N GLU A 330 0.40 -17.86 -20.14
CA GLU A 330 1.41 -18.51 -20.95
C GLU A 330 1.81 -19.89 -20.39
N LYS A 331 1.97 -19.99 -19.07
CA LYS A 331 2.36 -21.25 -18.40
C LYS A 331 1.25 -22.29 -18.35
N VAL A 332 -0.01 -21.89 -18.32
CA VAL A 332 -1.16 -22.81 -18.30
C VAL A 332 -1.20 -23.73 -19.52
N VAL A 333 -0.81 -23.22 -20.68
CA VAL A 333 -0.71 -24.03 -21.92
C VAL A 333 0.36 -25.11 -21.75
N LEU A 334 1.54 -24.74 -21.26
CA LEU A 334 2.65 -25.68 -21.02
C LEU A 334 2.29 -26.71 -19.95
N LEU A 335 1.64 -26.27 -18.87
CA LEU A 335 1.14 -27.14 -17.82
C LEU A 335 0.15 -28.19 -18.37
N GLY A 336 -0.76 -27.78 -19.25
CA GLY A 336 -1.69 -28.68 -19.91
C GLY A 336 -1.00 -29.76 -20.75
N VAL A 337 0.04 -29.38 -21.49
CA VAL A 337 0.83 -30.34 -22.30
C VAL A 337 1.59 -31.32 -21.41
N LEU A 338 2.22 -30.84 -20.35
CA LEU A 338 3.01 -31.66 -19.42
C LEU A 338 2.10 -32.60 -18.61
N ALA A 339 0.97 -32.10 -18.10
CA ALA A 339 -0.01 -32.90 -17.40
C ALA A 339 -0.59 -34.01 -18.27
N SER A 340 -0.92 -33.70 -19.55
CA SER A 340 -1.36 -34.70 -20.51
C SER A 340 -0.27 -35.74 -20.83
N ALA A 341 1.00 -35.35 -20.85
CA ALA A 341 2.11 -36.29 -21.03
C ALA A 341 2.25 -37.21 -19.80
N MET A 342 2.12 -36.69 -18.59
CA MET A 342 2.15 -37.48 -17.35
C MET A 342 0.96 -38.46 -17.27
N SER A 343 -0.25 -38.02 -17.62
CA SER A 343 -1.44 -38.88 -17.56
C SER A 343 -1.46 -40.08 -18.52
N ARG A 344 -0.59 -40.07 -19.53
CA ARG A 344 -0.43 -41.18 -20.48
C ARG A 344 0.53 -42.27 -20.00
N MET A 345 1.18 -42.05 -18.87
CA MET A 345 2.18 -42.99 -18.33
C MET A 345 1.54 -43.94 -17.34
N ASP A 346 1.65 -45.25 -17.59
CA ASP A 346 1.01 -46.28 -16.76
C ASP A 346 1.75 -46.61 -15.44
N ARG A 347 3.05 -46.29 -15.35
CA ARG A 347 3.89 -46.71 -14.19
C ARG A 347 4.70 -45.60 -13.54
N GLU A 348 5.35 -44.77 -14.34
CA GLU A 348 6.26 -43.74 -13.88
C GLU A 348 5.83 -42.39 -14.41
N VAL A 349 5.05 -41.67 -13.63
CA VAL A 349 4.44 -40.39 -14.03
C VAL A 349 5.45 -39.39 -14.57
N LEU A 350 6.64 -39.33 -13.97
CA LEU A 350 7.70 -38.40 -14.37
C LEU A 350 8.31 -38.73 -15.76
N GLU A 351 8.13 -39.96 -16.29
CA GLU A 351 8.55 -40.29 -17.66
C GLU A 351 7.77 -39.45 -18.70
N GLY A 352 6.56 -39.05 -18.38
CA GLY A 352 5.79 -38.08 -19.18
C GLY A 352 6.51 -36.76 -19.33
N LEU A 353 7.14 -36.25 -18.26
CA LEU A 353 7.95 -35.04 -18.30
C LEU A 353 9.24 -35.21 -19.11
N VAL A 354 9.89 -36.38 -19.00
CA VAL A 354 11.08 -36.73 -19.78
C VAL A 354 10.78 -36.75 -21.28
N SER A 355 9.56 -37.08 -21.68
CA SER A 355 9.11 -37.08 -23.09
C SER A 355 8.92 -35.64 -23.66
N ARG A 356 8.93 -34.61 -22.83
CA ARG A 356 8.65 -33.20 -23.19
C ARG A 356 9.68 -32.23 -22.58
N PRO A 357 10.99 -32.41 -22.85
CA PRO A 357 12.03 -31.65 -22.17
C PRO A 357 12.02 -30.17 -22.49
N GLU A 358 11.68 -29.76 -23.71
CA GLU A 358 11.60 -28.35 -24.11
C GLU A 358 10.49 -27.62 -23.38
N GLN A 359 9.32 -28.24 -23.26
CA GLN A 359 8.19 -27.66 -22.53
C GLN A 359 8.48 -27.60 -21.02
N LEU A 360 9.19 -28.60 -20.49
CA LEU A 360 9.57 -28.65 -19.08
C LEU A 360 10.58 -27.54 -18.73
N GLN A 361 11.55 -27.26 -19.61
CA GLN A 361 12.47 -26.13 -19.45
C GLN A 361 11.75 -24.78 -19.60
N ALA A 362 10.93 -24.66 -20.65
CA ALA A 362 10.19 -23.43 -20.93
C ALA A 362 9.23 -23.03 -19.79
N LEU A 363 8.71 -24.01 -19.06
CA LEU A 363 7.78 -23.77 -17.96
C LEU A 363 8.31 -22.81 -16.91
N THR A 364 9.59 -22.90 -16.59
CA THR A 364 10.26 -22.04 -15.60
C THR A 364 11.35 -21.16 -16.24
N LEU A 365 11.47 -21.13 -17.56
CA LEU A 365 12.56 -20.46 -18.29
C LEU A 365 13.94 -20.84 -17.74
N ALA A 366 14.13 -22.14 -17.43
CA ALA A 366 15.39 -22.67 -16.92
C ALA A 366 16.34 -23.02 -18.05
N ASP A 367 17.66 -22.89 -17.80
CA ASP A 367 18.69 -23.29 -18.74
C ASP A 367 18.94 -24.81 -18.72
N GLY A 368 18.59 -25.46 -17.62
CA GLY A 368 18.74 -26.90 -17.47
C GLY A 368 17.64 -27.50 -16.59
N VAL A 369 17.33 -28.76 -16.84
CA VAL A 369 16.40 -29.56 -16.04
C VAL A 369 16.94 -30.95 -15.80
N ALA A 370 16.85 -31.41 -14.57
CA ALA A 370 17.10 -32.79 -14.19
C ALA A 370 15.83 -33.47 -13.71
N VAL A 371 15.53 -34.65 -14.26
CA VAL A 371 14.44 -35.51 -13.80
C VAL A 371 15.05 -36.80 -13.27
N LEU A 372 14.86 -37.05 -12.00
CA LEU A 372 15.29 -38.27 -11.32
C LEU A 372 14.08 -39.20 -11.15
N ILE A 373 14.18 -40.42 -11.67
CA ILE A 373 13.14 -41.45 -11.59
C ILE A 373 13.80 -42.73 -11.07
N ALA A 374 13.59 -43.04 -9.81
CA ALA A 374 14.33 -44.06 -9.09
C ALA A 374 15.84 -43.84 -9.25
N ASP A 375 16.59 -44.76 -9.80
CA ASP A 375 18.05 -44.61 -10.03
C ASP A 375 18.42 -43.97 -11.39
N ARG A 376 17.44 -43.73 -12.26
CA ARG A 376 17.67 -43.16 -13.59
C ARG A 376 17.62 -41.65 -13.53
N LEU A 377 18.69 -41.01 -13.99
CA LEU A 377 18.81 -39.56 -14.07
C LEU A 377 18.76 -39.10 -15.52
N HIS A 378 17.80 -38.24 -15.84
CA HIS A 378 17.69 -37.60 -17.17
C HIS A 378 18.05 -36.12 -17.01
N LEU A 379 18.97 -35.65 -17.87
CA LEU A 379 19.48 -34.29 -17.90
C LEU A 379 19.16 -33.65 -19.24
N PHE A 380 18.63 -32.41 -19.22
CA PHE A 380 18.27 -31.64 -20.38
C PHE A 380 18.81 -30.22 -20.26
N GLY A 381 19.42 -29.69 -21.33
CA GLY A 381 20.03 -28.38 -21.32
C GLY A 381 21.29 -28.30 -20.46
N ASN A 382 21.58 -27.16 -19.89
CA ASN A 382 22.77 -26.89 -19.09
C ASN A 382 22.60 -27.33 -17.64
N CYS A 383 23.11 -28.51 -17.29
CA CYS A 383 22.92 -29.09 -15.96
C CYS A 383 24.28 -29.35 -15.27
N PRO A 384 24.32 -29.41 -13.92
CA PRO A 384 25.46 -29.96 -13.20
C PRO A 384 25.71 -31.43 -13.59
N THR A 385 26.92 -31.93 -13.29
CA THR A 385 27.24 -33.34 -13.54
C THR A 385 26.31 -34.29 -12.79
N PRO A 386 26.09 -35.53 -13.28
CA PRO A 386 25.23 -36.51 -12.62
C PRO A 386 25.53 -36.72 -11.15
N ALA A 387 26.78 -36.70 -10.74
CA ALA A 387 27.17 -36.85 -9.32
C ALA A 387 26.75 -35.62 -8.47
N GLN A 388 26.93 -34.42 -9.04
CA GLN A 388 26.52 -33.16 -8.37
C GLN A 388 25.02 -33.07 -8.24
N VAL A 389 24.24 -33.45 -9.27
CA VAL A 389 22.77 -33.46 -9.20
C VAL A 389 22.28 -34.44 -8.13
N ARG A 390 22.87 -35.64 -8.03
CA ARG A 390 22.51 -36.60 -6.98
C ARG A 390 22.85 -36.08 -5.58
N ALA A 391 24.01 -35.48 -5.40
CA ALA A 391 24.41 -34.87 -4.13
C ALA A 391 23.46 -33.72 -3.75
N LEU A 392 23.08 -32.89 -4.71
CA LEU A 392 22.14 -31.80 -4.52
C LEU A 392 20.75 -32.31 -4.16
N HIS A 393 20.27 -33.35 -4.84
CA HIS A 393 19.00 -34.02 -4.50
C HIS A 393 18.96 -34.48 -3.04
N LEU A 394 20.00 -35.19 -2.58
CA LEU A 394 20.08 -35.63 -1.18
C LEU A 394 20.07 -34.46 -0.19
N TRP A 395 20.83 -33.41 -0.48
CA TRP A 395 20.86 -32.22 0.35
C TRP A 395 19.50 -31.52 0.40
N ILE A 396 18.82 -31.32 -0.76
CA ILE A 396 17.50 -30.71 -0.80
C ILE A 396 16.48 -31.53 0.01
N ARG A 397 16.54 -32.84 -0.11
CA ARG A 397 15.67 -33.77 0.63
C ARG A 397 15.85 -33.65 2.14
N ASP A 398 17.09 -33.72 2.62
CA ASP A 398 17.42 -33.91 4.02
C ASP A 398 17.55 -32.59 4.78
N VAL A 399 17.90 -31.50 4.10
CA VAL A 399 18.20 -30.21 4.69
C VAL A 399 17.33 -29.09 4.10
N GLY A 400 17.34 -28.92 2.78
CA GLY A 400 16.75 -27.78 2.11
C GLY A 400 15.25 -27.64 2.31
N LEU A 401 14.47 -28.69 2.00
CA LEU A 401 13.02 -28.70 2.18
C LEU A 401 12.58 -28.61 3.67
N PRO A 402 13.21 -29.33 4.63
CA PRO A 402 12.88 -29.19 6.05
C PRO A 402 13.13 -27.79 6.60
N GLN A 403 14.26 -27.17 6.29
CA GLN A 403 14.60 -25.82 6.73
C GLN A 403 13.61 -24.79 6.18
N LYS A 404 13.23 -24.90 4.90
CA LYS A 404 12.26 -24.01 4.29
C LYS A 404 10.89 -24.11 4.95
N LYS A 405 10.38 -25.32 5.17
CA LYS A 405 9.10 -25.53 5.87
C LYS A 405 9.11 -24.94 7.29
N SER A 406 10.24 -24.96 7.97
CA SER A 406 10.38 -24.35 9.30
C SER A 406 10.30 -22.81 9.22
N LYS A 407 11.01 -22.20 8.28
CA LYS A 407 10.96 -20.74 8.06
C LYS A 407 9.54 -20.28 7.66
N GLU A 408 8.87 -20.99 6.75
CA GLU A 408 7.53 -20.64 6.28
C GLU A 408 6.47 -20.74 7.39
N ARG A 409 6.55 -21.76 8.27
CA ARG A 409 5.67 -21.88 9.45
C ARG A 409 5.85 -20.71 10.43
N ALA A 410 7.07 -20.24 10.59
CA ALA A 410 7.36 -19.10 11.47
C ALA A 410 6.73 -17.79 10.97
N TYR A 411 6.48 -17.66 9.66
CA TYR A 411 5.88 -16.48 9.03
C TYR A 411 4.40 -16.63 8.68
N GLY A 412 3.75 -17.77 9.07
CA GLY A 412 2.30 -17.96 8.86
C GLY A 412 1.88 -18.23 7.42
N PHE A 413 2.81 -18.55 6.52
CA PHE A 413 2.50 -18.92 5.14
C PHE A 413 2.29 -20.43 4.99
N HIS A 414 1.26 -20.84 4.24
CA HIS A 414 1.17 -22.20 3.73
C HIS A 414 2.16 -22.33 2.56
N GLY A 415 3.32 -22.91 2.83
CA GLY A 415 4.42 -22.95 1.88
C GLY A 415 4.12 -23.79 0.65
N LEU A 416 4.71 -23.38 -0.47
CA LEU A 416 4.82 -24.22 -1.65
C LEU A 416 5.62 -25.48 -1.31
N GLY A 417 5.23 -26.63 -1.85
CA GLY A 417 5.93 -27.91 -1.66
C GLY A 417 7.25 -28.03 -2.41
N VAL A 418 7.72 -26.93 -3.01
CA VAL A 418 8.95 -26.85 -3.81
C VAL A 418 10.06 -26.12 -3.06
N PHE A 419 11.27 -26.63 -3.13
CA PHE A 419 12.49 -25.89 -2.76
C PHE A 419 12.83 -24.88 -3.85
N HIS A 420 13.23 -23.66 -3.50
CA HIS A 420 13.73 -22.68 -4.46
C HIS A 420 14.77 -21.75 -3.83
N THR A 421 15.75 -21.40 -4.60
CA THR A 421 16.76 -20.38 -4.28
C THR A 421 17.32 -19.77 -5.58
N HIS A 422 17.80 -18.54 -5.50
CA HIS A 422 18.58 -17.91 -6.59
C HIS A 422 20.07 -17.86 -6.28
N SER A 423 20.50 -18.40 -5.13
CA SER A 423 21.91 -18.48 -4.72
C SER A 423 22.19 -19.76 -3.95
N MET A 424 22.29 -20.86 -4.69
CA MET A 424 22.42 -22.19 -4.11
C MET A 424 23.67 -22.35 -3.22
N TYR A 425 24.77 -21.65 -3.56
CA TYR A 425 26.00 -21.76 -2.76
C TYR A 425 25.90 -21.11 -1.37
N LEU A 426 24.99 -20.13 -1.17
CA LEU A 426 24.73 -19.55 0.14
C LEU A 426 23.92 -20.50 1.03
N GLU A 427 23.03 -21.29 0.44
CA GLU A 427 22.28 -22.32 1.18
C GLU A 427 23.11 -23.58 1.40
N ASN A 428 23.92 -23.97 0.42
CA ASN A 428 24.80 -25.13 0.43
C ASN A 428 26.17 -24.80 -0.12
N PRO A 429 27.19 -24.50 0.71
CA PRO A 429 28.53 -24.13 0.26
C PRO A 429 29.21 -25.15 -0.68
N ALA A 430 28.87 -26.45 -0.61
CA ALA A 430 29.40 -27.47 -1.50
C ALA A 430 28.97 -27.25 -2.96
N SER A 431 27.92 -26.49 -3.22
CA SER A 431 27.45 -26.18 -4.57
C SER A 431 28.28 -25.09 -5.27
N ALA A 432 29.23 -24.47 -4.59
CA ALA A 432 30.12 -23.46 -5.18
C ALA A 432 30.87 -23.98 -6.43
N ALA A 433 31.15 -25.29 -6.47
CA ALA A 433 31.87 -25.94 -7.60
C ALA A 433 31.08 -25.93 -8.91
N PHE A 434 29.75 -25.71 -8.89
CA PHE A 434 28.90 -25.72 -10.09
C PHE A 434 27.97 -24.53 -10.17
N ARG A 435 28.32 -23.42 -9.51
CA ARG A 435 27.56 -22.16 -9.52
C ARG A 435 27.35 -21.59 -10.93
N ASP A 436 28.32 -21.85 -11.84
CA ASP A 436 28.24 -21.40 -13.24
C ASP A 436 27.07 -22.03 -14.01
N VAL A 437 26.49 -23.12 -13.48
CA VAL A 437 25.41 -23.88 -14.11
C VAL A 437 24.13 -23.85 -13.24
N ALA A 438 24.26 -23.90 -11.91
CA ALA A 438 23.13 -24.04 -11.01
C ALA A 438 23.25 -23.15 -9.75
N SER A 439 23.37 -21.86 -9.97
CA SER A 439 23.19 -20.87 -8.90
C SER A 439 21.72 -20.73 -8.51
N GLY A 440 20.81 -20.71 -9.49
CA GLY A 440 19.38 -20.75 -9.24
C GLY A 440 18.85 -22.18 -9.32
N VAL A 441 18.06 -22.58 -8.33
CA VAL A 441 17.47 -23.93 -8.28
C VAL A 441 15.99 -23.82 -7.89
N ILE A 442 15.10 -24.49 -8.65
CA ILE A 442 13.77 -24.93 -8.18
C ILE A 442 13.81 -26.45 -8.14
N ALA A 443 13.26 -27.05 -7.10
CA ALA A 443 13.20 -28.49 -7.03
C ALA A 443 11.97 -28.96 -6.22
N PHE A 444 11.42 -30.10 -6.62
CA PHE A 444 10.52 -30.86 -5.78
C PHE A 444 10.89 -32.33 -5.75
N ILE A 445 10.49 -32.98 -4.67
CA ILE A 445 10.68 -34.41 -4.44
C ILE A 445 9.31 -35.01 -4.12
N LEU A 446 8.99 -36.15 -4.72
CA LEU A 446 7.73 -36.83 -4.45
C LEU A 446 7.83 -37.61 -3.13
N PRO A 447 6.93 -37.38 -2.14
CA PRO A 447 7.09 -37.89 -0.77
C PRO A 447 7.09 -39.42 -0.63
N LYS A 448 6.42 -40.11 -1.55
CA LYS A 448 6.29 -41.59 -1.50
C LYS A 448 7.38 -42.30 -2.29
N SER A 449 7.98 -41.62 -3.24
CA SER A 449 9.11 -42.12 -4.02
C SER A 449 10.25 -41.12 -3.86
N ILE A 450 10.99 -41.29 -2.76
CA ILE A 450 12.06 -40.39 -2.32
C ILE A 450 13.12 -40.14 -3.42
N ASP A 451 13.24 -41.08 -4.34
CA ASP A 451 14.16 -41.01 -5.46
C ASP A 451 13.56 -40.38 -6.74
N ASN A 452 12.30 -39.92 -6.68
CA ASN A 452 11.64 -39.23 -7.76
C ASN A 452 11.63 -37.71 -7.52
N ALA A 453 12.34 -36.95 -8.39
CA ALA A 453 12.52 -35.53 -8.25
C ALA A 453 12.58 -34.82 -9.59
N VAL A 454 12.22 -33.56 -9.61
CA VAL A 454 12.48 -32.65 -10.73
C VAL A 454 13.22 -31.43 -10.19
N MET A 455 14.27 -31.03 -10.89
CA MET A 455 15.12 -29.90 -10.54
C MET A 455 15.34 -29.02 -11.77
N TRP A 456 15.09 -27.74 -11.68
CA TRP A 456 15.38 -26.74 -12.69
C TRP A 456 16.58 -25.90 -12.27
N PHE A 457 17.42 -25.56 -13.23
CA PHE A 457 18.67 -24.86 -12.99
C PHE A 457 18.77 -23.58 -13.81
N ARG A 458 19.27 -22.53 -13.18
CA ARG A 458 19.71 -21.29 -13.82
C ARG A 458 21.17 -21.03 -13.47
N PRO A 459 21.99 -20.62 -14.45
CA PRO A 459 23.38 -20.26 -14.22
C PRO A 459 23.50 -19.00 -13.36
N GLN A 460 24.69 -18.76 -12.81
CA GLN A 460 24.97 -17.47 -12.21
C GLN A 460 24.91 -16.36 -13.27
N LEU A 461 24.40 -15.22 -12.85
CA LEU A 461 24.56 -13.97 -13.56
C LEU A 461 25.73 -13.23 -12.93
N THR A 462 26.77 -12.95 -13.71
CA THR A 462 27.75 -11.95 -13.31
C THR A 462 27.13 -10.59 -13.56
N SER A 463 26.70 -9.93 -12.51
CA SER A 463 26.14 -8.58 -12.59
C SER A 463 26.97 -7.61 -11.78
N THR A 464 27.16 -6.42 -12.33
CA THR A 464 27.75 -5.32 -11.59
C THR A 464 26.64 -4.57 -10.89
N MET A 465 26.63 -4.59 -9.56
CA MET A 465 25.76 -3.75 -8.77
C MET A 465 26.45 -2.41 -8.52
N ASN A 466 25.80 -1.34 -8.93
CA ASN A 466 26.27 0.02 -8.66
C ASN A 466 25.63 0.49 -7.36
N TRP A 467 26.48 0.77 -6.38
CA TRP A 467 26.08 1.32 -5.10
C TRP A 467 26.36 2.81 -5.05
N SER A 468 25.53 3.54 -4.33
CA SER A 468 25.83 4.90 -3.93
C SER A 468 26.71 4.84 -2.69
N GLY A 469 28.04 4.88 -2.89
CA GLY A 469 29.05 4.64 -1.86
C GLY A 469 29.28 3.16 -1.53
N ASN A 470 30.41 2.85 -0.89
CA ASN A 470 30.75 1.48 -0.50
C ASN A 470 29.80 0.97 0.59
N PRO A 471 29.01 -0.10 0.37
CA PRO A 471 28.08 -0.62 1.37
C PRO A 471 28.75 -1.16 2.65
N ALA A 472 30.00 -1.53 2.62
CA ALA A 472 30.75 -1.99 3.79
C ALA A 472 31.27 -0.86 4.69
N GLN A 473 31.27 0.39 4.21
CA GLN A 473 31.71 1.57 4.98
C GLN A 473 30.54 2.20 5.76
N HIS A 474 29.82 1.39 6.48
CA HIS A 474 28.54 1.77 7.06
C HIS A 474 28.67 2.68 8.24
N LEU A 475 29.57 3.18 8.75
CA LEU A 475 29.58 4.03 9.94
C LEU A 475 31.03 4.12 10.44
N SER A 476 31.64 5.26 10.20
CA SER A 476 32.92 5.53 10.89
C SER A 476 32.64 5.79 12.37
N PRO A 477 33.27 5.07 13.30
CA PRO A 477 33.18 5.42 14.70
C PRO A 477 33.67 6.88 14.87
N GLY A 478 32.92 7.64 15.66
CA GLY A 478 33.33 9.04 15.96
C GLY A 478 34.75 9.13 16.54
N PRO A 479 35.35 10.33 16.57
CA PRO A 479 36.72 10.50 17.06
C PRO A 479 36.88 9.86 18.45
N LEU A 480 37.87 9.02 18.60
CA LEU A 480 38.30 8.41 19.86
C LEU A 480 38.40 9.49 20.97
N GLY A 481 37.44 9.46 21.90
CA GLY A 481 37.43 10.36 23.05
C GLY A 481 36.06 10.96 23.44
N SER A 482 35.03 10.84 22.65
CA SER A 482 33.68 11.20 23.10
C SER A 482 32.98 9.99 23.72
N ALA A 483 32.36 10.15 24.88
CA ALA A 483 31.70 9.11 25.65
C ALA A 483 30.41 8.55 25.03
N SER A 484 30.15 8.80 23.74
CA SER A 484 29.10 8.23 22.95
C SER A 484 29.67 7.78 21.60
N HIS A 485 29.69 6.48 21.35
CA HIS A 485 29.91 5.90 20.02
C HIS A 485 28.70 6.25 19.15
N ARG A 486 28.62 7.47 18.66
CA ARG A 486 27.58 7.91 17.75
C ARG A 486 28.00 7.54 16.35
N LEU A 487 27.22 6.70 15.70
CA LEU A 487 27.42 6.37 14.30
C LEU A 487 27.22 7.62 13.43
N HIS A 488 28.20 7.95 12.62
CA HIS A 488 28.09 9.03 11.64
C HIS A 488 27.61 8.44 10.32
N PRO A 489 26.67 9.11 9.61
CA PRO A 489 26.23 8.66 8.31
C PRO A 489 27.36 8.72 7.28
N ARG A 490 27.23 7.94 6.23
CA ARG A 490 28.19 7.88 5.12
C ARG A 490 28.54 9.28 4.61
N GLN A 491 29.79 9.48 4.29
CA GLN A 491 30.31 10.75 3.76
C GLN A 491 30.43 10.75 2.23
N SER A 492 30.55 9.58 1.59
CA SER A 492 30.62 9.46 0.13
C SER A 492 29.42 8.72 -0.44
N PHE A 493 28.92 9.28 -1.52
CA PHE A 493 27.86 8.73 -2.37
C PHE A 493 28.35 8.48 -3.80
N ASP A 494 29.67 8.45 -4.01
CA ASP A 494 30.27 8.12 -5.29
C ASP A 494 29.94 6.71 -5.71
N ILE A 495 29.86 6.47 -7.03
CA ILE A 495 29.51 5.16 -7.56
C ILE A 495 30.58 4.15 -7.15
N TRP A 496 30.18 3.16 -6.36
CA TRP A 496 31.00 2.00 -6.03
C TRP A 496 30.44 0.75 -6.72
N GLN A 497 31.29 0.00 -7.37
CA GLN A 497 30.89 -1.16 -8.16
C GLN A 497 31.21 -2.45 -7.43
N GLU A 498 30.19 -3.25 -7.20
CA GLU A 498 30.30 -4.59 -6.67
C GLU A 498 30.03 -5.61 -7.78
N GLN A 499 30.98 -6.52 -8.00
CA GLN A 499 30.71 -7.67 -8.84
C GLN A 499 30.00 -8.74 -8.03
N VAL A 500 28.70 -8.86 -8.27
CA VAL A 500 27.89 -9.91 -7.66
C VAL A 500 28.01 -11.16 -8.51
N THR A 501 28.56 -12.21 -7.92
CA THR A 501 28.67 -13.54 -8.51
C THR A 501 27.89 -14.56 -7.68
N GLY A 502 27.58 -15.72 -8.27
CA GLY A 502 26.90 -16.81 -7.57
C GLY A 502 25.40 -16.59 -7.35
N LYS A 503 24.81 -15.52 -7.88
CA LYS A 503 23.36 -15.35 -7.93
C LYS A 503 22.84 -15.56 -9.35
N ALA A 504 21.75 -16.28 -9.49
CA ALA A 504 21.03 -16.44 -10.75
C ALA A 504 19.94 -15.36 -10.89
N GLN A 505 19.34 -15.27 -12.08
CA GLN A 505 18.11 -14.52 -12.25
C GLN A 505 17.05 -15.04 -11.29
N PRO A 506 16.40 -14.17 -10.49
CA PRO A 506 15.36 -14.58 -9.56
C PRO A 506 14.23 -15.34 -10.27
N TRP A 507 13.68 -16.34 -9.59
CA TRP A 507 12.50 -17.04 -10.04
C TRP A 507 11.26 -16.16 -9.86
N SER A 508 10.41 -16.07 -10.89
CA SER A 508 9.14 -15.37 -10.78
C SER A 508 8.15 -16.18 -9.93
N MET A 509 7.14 -15.51 -9.38
CA MET A 509 6.05 -16.23 -8.69
C MET A 509 5.33 -17.19 -9.64
N GLY A 510 5.23 -16.84 -10.92
CA GLY A 510 4.71 -17.73 -11.97
C GLY A 510 5.54 -19.00 -12.13
N ASP A 511 6.89 -18.91 -12.07
CA ASP A 511 7.76 -20.09 -12.11
C ASP A 511 7.51 -21.03 -10.93
N LEU A 512 7.40 -20.47 -9.74
CA LEU A 512 7.19 -21.22 -8.49
C LEU A 512 5.83 -21.91 -8.47
N TYR A 513 4.77 -21.20 -8.86
CA TYR A 513 3.43 -21.78 -8.95
C TYR A 513 3.34 -22.85 -10.03
N ALA A 514 4.00 -22.66 -11.17
CA ALA A 514 4.05 -23.65 -12.23
C ALA A 514 4.77 -24.93 -11.80
N ALA A 515 5.90 -24.81 -11.10
CA ALA A 515 6.60 -25.96 -10.53
C ALA A 515 5.76 -26.69 -9.47
N GLU A 516 5.03 -25.94 -8.62
CA GLU A 516 4.12 -26.51 -7.63
C GLU A 516 2.92 -27.23 -8.27
N ASP A 517 2.37 -26.69 -9.37
CA ASP A 517 1.27 -27.33 -10.09
C ASP A 517 1.72 -28.65 -10.77
N ILE A 518 2.92 -28.71 -11.33
CA ILE A 518 3.51 -29.96 -11.84
C ILE A 518 3.71 -30.96 -10.69
N ARG A 519 4.27 -30.49 -9.55
CA ARG A 519 4.44 -31.35 -8.37
C ARG A 519 3.10 -31.92 -7.90
N ARG A 520 2.07 -31.08 -7.80
CA ARG A 520 0.73 -31.50 -7.38
C ARG A 520 0.10 -32.46 -8.39
N SER A 521 0.18 -32.18 -9.67
CA SER A 521 -0.30 -33.08 -10.70
C SER A 521 0.42 -34.43 -10.65
N ALA A 522 1.75 -34.43 -10.44
CA ALA A 522 2.51 -35.66 -10.30
C ALA A 522 2.10 -36.47 -9.06
N LEU A 523 1.83 -35.78 -7.93
CA LEU A 523 1.34 -36.42 -6.69
C LEU A 523 -0.06 -37.01 -6.85
N GLU A 524 -0.97 -36.28 -7.48
CA GLU A 524 -2.32 -36.72 -7.78
C GLU A 524 -2.32 -38.01 -8.62
N HIS A 525 -1.51 -38.02 -9.68
CA HIS A 525 -1.36 -39.21 -10.52
C HIS A 525 -0.67 -40.37 -9.80
N ASP A 526 0.35 -40.12 -8.98
CA ASP A 526 1.02 -41.16 -8.20
C ASP A 526 0.05 -41.79 -7.17
N LEU A 527 -0.81 -40.99 -6.58
CA LEU A 527 -1.87 -41.45 -5.68
C LEU A 527 -2.94 -42.27 -6.41
N GLU A 528 -3.39 -41.79 -7.59
CA GLU A 528 -4.37 -42.48 -8.40
C GLU A 528 -3.86 -43.84 -8.92
N HIS A 529 -2.63 -43.90 -9.37
CA HIS A 529 -2.02 -45.17 -9.77
C HIS A 529 -1.89 -46.16 -8.63
N GLN A 530 -1.77 -45.73 -7.38
CA GLN A 530 -1.81 -46.61 -6.23
C GLN A 530 -3.23 -47.13 -5.93
N VAL A 531 -4.24 -46.26 -6.03
CA VAL A 531 -5.66 -46.64 -5.84
C VAL A 531 -6.12 -47.50 -7.01
N HIS A 532 -5.70 -47.17 -8.24
CA HIS A 532 -6.06 -47.95 -9.43
C HIS A 532 -5.43 -49.33 -9.53
N ARG A 533 -4.27 -49.56 -8.91
CA ARG A 533 -3.75 -50.94 -8.73
C ARG A 533 -4.71 -51.79 -7.91
N GLU A 534 -5.49 -51.21 -7.04
CA GLU A 534 -6.51 -51.89 -6.25
C GLU A 534 -7.91 -51.85 -6.90
N LEU A 535 -8.16 -50.87 -7.77
CA LEU A 535 -9.47 -50.65 -8.41
C LEU A 535 -9.44 -50.76 -9.94
N ALA A 536 -8.37 -51.27 -10.53
CA ALA A 536 -8.04 -51.22 -11.96
C ALA A 536 -9.01 -51.91 -12.95
N GLN A 537 -10.27 -52.13 -12.63
CA GLN A 537 -11.27 -52.69 -13.58
C GLN A 537 -12.51 -51.86 -13.81
N SER A 538 -12.71 -50.74 -13.18
CA SER A 538 -13.89 -49.94 -13.55
C SER A 538 -13.62 -48.43 -13.40
N ILE A 539 -13.89 -47.69 -14.43
CA ILE A 539 -13.99 -46.22 -14.54
C ILE A 539 -12.79 -45.52 -15.19
N SER A 540 -12.72 -45.61 -16.49
CA SER A 540 -11.73 -44.90 -17.32
C SER A 540 -12.25 -43.62 -18.01
N THR A 541 -13.43 -43.12 -17.73
CA THR A 541 -14.03 -42.04 -18.58
C THR A 541 -14.51 -40.79 -17.82
N GLY A 542 -14.41 -40.72 -16.50
CA GLY A 542 -14.95 -39.57 -15.72
C GLY A 542 -13.98 -38.43 -15.39
N LEU A 543 -12.70 -38.72 -15.39
CA LEU A 543 -11.71 -37.86 -14.71
C LEU A 543 -11.20 -36.64 -15.55
N GLU A 544 -11.14 -36.79 -16.87
CA GLU A 544 -10.72 -35.71 -17.76
C GLU A 544 -11.66 -34.50 -17.67
N ARG A 545 -12.92 -34.75 -17.37
CA ARG A 545 -13.97 -33.72 -17.28
C ARG A 545 -13.82 -32.87 -16.01
N GLN A 546 -13.54 -33.50 -14.87
CA GLN A 546 -13.43 -32.80 -13.58
C GLN A 546 -12.16 -31.90 -13.47
N LEU A 547 -11.05 -32.33 -14.04
CA LEU A 547 -9.81 -31.53 -14.05
C LEU A 547 -9.95 -30.29 -14.94
N LEU A 548 -10.66 -30.39 -16.04
CA LEU A 548 -10.94 -29.25 -16.91
C LEU A 548 -11.88 -28.25 -16.22
N GLU A 549 -12.89 -28.75 -15.52
CA GLU A 549 -13.85 -27.91 -14.77
C GLU A 549 -13.18 -27.17 -13.58
N HIS A 550 -12.28 -27.81 -12.83
CA HIS A 550 -11.55 -27.14 -11.76
C HIS A 550 -10.54 -26.08 -12.25
N ARG A 551 -9.90 -26.32 -13.40
CA ARG A 551 -8.97 -25.35 -14.01
C ARG A 551 -9.70 -24.14 -14.58
N THR A 552 -10.86 -24.37 -15.22
CA THR A 552 -11.70 -23.29 -15.75
C THR A 552 -12.35 -22.45 -14.63
N ALA A 553 -12.75 -23.07 -13.53
CA ALA A 553 -13.32 -22.37 -12.37
C ALA A 553 -12.28 -21.44 -11.69
N ARG A 554 -11.02 -21.89 -11.57
CA ARG A 554 -9.94 -21.08 -10.97
C ARG A 554 -9.51 -19.93 -11.89
N ALA A 555 -9.44 -20.17 -13.20
CA ALA A 555 -9.19 -19.13 -14.19
C ALA A 555 -10.34 -18.10 -14.22
N ALA A 556 -11.59 -18.57 -14.07
CA ALA A 556 -12.75 -17.71 -13.98
C ALA A 556 -12.72 -16.83 -12.73
N LEU A 557 -12.31 -17.36 -11.55
CA LEU A 557 -12.18 -16.61 -10.31
C LEU A 557 -11.09 -15.51 -10.41
N LEU A 558 -9.96 -15.83 -11.02
CA LEU A 558 -8.89 -14.84 -11.24
C LEU A 558 -9.30 -13.76 -12.26
N ASN A 559 -10.01 -14.15 -13.31
CA ASN A 559 -10.59 -13.21 -14.27
C ASN A 559 -11.64 -12.30 -13.61
N GLU A 560 -12.47 -12.86 -12.76
CA GLU A 560 -13.46 -12.09 -12.02
C GLU A 560 -12.83 -11.11 -11.03
N LEU A 561 -11.80 -11.53 -10.30
CA LEU A 561 -11.03 -10.65 -9.42
C LEU A 561 -10.41 -9.47 -10.19
N ASN A 562 -9.82 -9.74 -11.36
CA ASN A 562 -9.27 -8.69 -12.22
C ASN A 562 -10.35 -7.76 -12.78
N HIS A 563 -11.50 -8.30 -13.18
CA HIS A 563 -12.65 -7.50 -13.60
C HIS A 563 -13.13 -6.60 -12.45
N ARG A 564 -13.17 -7.11 -11.23
CA ARG A 564 -13.58 -6.34 -10.05
C ARG A 564 -12.57 -5.24 -9.71
N VAL A 565 -11.27 -5.53 -9.72
CA VAL A 565 -10.23 -4.51 -9.50
C VAL A 565 -10.30 -3.42 -10.58
N LYS A 566 -10.46 -3.79 -11.86
CA LYS A 566 -10.64 -2.82 -12.96
C LYS A 566 -11.90 -1.97 -12.77
N ASN A 567 -13.00 -2.57 -12.34
CA ASN A 567 -14.26 -1.86 -12.11
C ASN A 567 -14.14 -0.90 -10.91
N THR A 568 -13.51 -1.32 -9.81
CA THR A 568 -13.27 -0.46 -8.65
C THR A 568 -12.36 0.71 -9.01
N LEU A 569 -11.29 0.47 -9.78
CA LEU A 569 -10.41 1.51 -10.29
C LEU A 569 -11.17 2.49 -11.22
N ALA A 570 -12.01 1.99 -12.12
CA ALA A 570 -12.82 2.84 -12.99
C ALA A 570 -13.80 3.71 -12.17
N THR A 571 -14.36 3.17 -11.10
CA THR A 571 -15.25 3.90 -10.18
C THR A 571 -14.49 5.00 -9.43
N VAL A 572 -13.31 4.69 -8.90
CA VAL A 572 -12.42 5.68 -8.24
C VAL A 572 -12.00 6.77 -9.23
N GLN A 573 -11.67 6.40 -10.47
CA GLN A 573 -11.31 7.34 -11.53
C GLN A 573 -12.47 8.26 -11.91
N ALA A 574 -13.65 7.70 -12.12
CA ALA A 574 -14.85 8.48 -12.40
C ALA A 574 -15.17 9.46 -11.27
N MET A 575 -15.03 8.98 -10.03
CA MET A 575 -15.24 9.76 -8.81
C MET A 575 -14.23 10.93 -8.70
N ALA A 576 -12.93 10.66 -8.96
CA ALA A 576 -11.89 11.69 -8.97
C ALA A 576 -12.17 12.75 -10.04
N SER A 577 -12.45 12.33 -11.27
CA SER A 577 -12.74 13.24 -12.40
C SER A 577 -13.98 14.09 -12.16
N LEU A 578 -15.03 13.47 -11.64
CA LEU A 578 -16.30 14.16 -11.32
C LEU A 578 -16.13 15.12 -10.13
N THR A 579 -15.35 14.76 -9.13
CA THR A 579 -15.09 15.61 -7.97
C THR A 579 -14.22 16.81 -8.36
N ALA A 580 -13.20 16.58 -9.21
CA ALA A 580 -12.32 17.63 -9.72
C ALA A 580 -13.09 18.68 -10.57
N SER A 581 -14.04 18.23 -11.40
CA SER A 581 -14.83 19.16 -12.24
C SER A 581 -15.83 20.02 -11.46
N SER A 582 -16.11 19.67 -10.20
CA SER A 582 -17.13 20.32 -9.35
C SER A 582 -16.55 21.05 -8.14
N SER A 583 -15.24 21.10 -8.00
CA SER A 583 -14.59 21.70 -6.84
C SER A 583 -13.94 23.03 -7.22
N ASP A 584 -14.22 24.07 -6.42
CA ASP A 584 -13.71 25.42 -6.64
C ASP A 584 -12.31 25.63 -6.05
N SER A 585 -11.81 24.68 -5.26
CA SER A 585 -10.48 24.71 -4.66
C SER A 585 -9.96 23.28 -4.44
N LEU A 586 -8.64 23.15 -4.31
CA LEU A 586 -7.99 21.88 -3.99
C LEU A 586 -8.45 21.30 -2.63
N ALA A 587 -8.64 22.17 -1.64
CA ALA A 587 -9.16 21.78 -0.34
C ALA A 587 -10.58 21.20 -0.45
N SER A 588 -11.45 21.82 -1.23
CA SER A 588 -12.81 21.33 -1.49
C SER A 588 -12.81 20.01 -2.24
N PHE A 589 -11.91 19.86 -3.22
CA PHE A 589 -11.73 18.61 -3.95
C PHE A 589 -11.32 17.47 -3.01
N ARG A 590 -10.26 17.68 -2.22
CA ARG A 590 -9.76 16.69 -1.29
C ARG A 590 -10.84 16.24 -0.31
N LYS A 591 -11.48 17.18 0.39
CA LYS A 591 -12.54 16.86 1.36
C LYS A 591 -13.63 15.97 0.77
N ARG A 592 -14.11 16.31 -0.43
CA ARG A 592 -15.19 15.57 -1.09
C ARG A 592 -14.71 14.23 -1.63
N PHE A 593 -13.49 14.16 -2.14
CA PHE A 593 -12.93 12.93 -2.69
C PHE A 593 -12.62 11.92 -1.59
N ASP A 594 -11.99 12.35 -0.50
CA ASP A 594 -11.66 11.47 0.64
C ASP A 594 -12.93 10.92 1.30
N ALA A 595 -13.95 11.74 1.48
CA ALA A 595 -15.23 11.30 2.02
C ALA A 595 -15.90 10.21 1.15
N ARG A 596 -15.83 10.36 -0.17
CA ARG A 596 -16.37 9.37 -1.12
C ARG A 596 -15.55 8.09 -1.17
N LEU A 597 -14.23 8.21 -1.12
CA LEU A 597 -13.33 7.06 -1.08
C LEU A 597 -13.54 6.25 0.19
N PHE A 598 -13.75 6.92 1.32
CA PHE A 598 -14.08 6.29 2.59
C PHE A 598 -15.42 5.54 2.53
N ALA A 599 -16.45 6.14 1.95
CA ALA A 599 -17.75 5.47 1.75
C ALA A 599 -17.62 4.21 0.86
N LEU A 600 -16.81 4.29 -0.20
CA LEU A 600 -16.52 3.16 -1.07
C LEU A 600 -15.77 2.05 -0.32
N SER A 601 -14.80 2.40 0.53
CA SER A 601 -14.06 1.44 1.36
C SER A 601 -14.99 0.71 2.35
N GLN A 602 -15.88 1.44 3.02
CA GLN A 602 -16.86 0.84 3.95
C GLN A 602 -17.81 -0.15 3.24
N ALA A 603 -18.26 0.19 2.05
CA ALA A 603 -19.10 -0.72 1.26
C ALA A 603 -18.31 -1.97 0.80
N HIS A 604 -17.03 -1.81 0.47
CA HIS A 604 -16.13 -2.91 0.15
C HIS A 604 -15.89 -3.85 1.34
N ASP A 605 -15.71 -3.30 2.54
CA ASP A 605 -15.52 -4.08 3.76
C ASP A 605 -16.78 -4.87 4.12
N ALA A 606 -17.97 -4.27 3.99
CA ALA A 606 -19.25 -4.94 4.21
C ALA A 606 -19.45 -6.11 3.22
N LEU A 607 -19.07 -5.93 1.96
CA LEU A 607 -19.13 -6.98 0.95
C LEU A 607 -18.09 -8.07 1.15
N ALA A 608 -16.89 -7.73 1.64
CA ALA A 608 -15.86 -8.71 1.94
C ALA A 608 -16.26 -9.65 3.08
N GLN A 609 -16.98 -9.16 4.08
CA GLN A 609 -17.51 -9.96 5.19
C GLN A 609 -18.59 -10.99 4.75
N SER A 610 -19.30 -10.72 3.66
CA SER A 610 -20.29 -11.61 3.08
C SER A 610 -19.76 -12.48 1.94
N GLU A 611 -18.45 -12.68 1.85
CA GLU A 611 -17.79 -13.42 0.76
C GLU A 611 -18.19 -12.90 -0.65
N TRP A 612 -18.51 -11.61 -0.75
CA TRP A 612 -18.94 -10.94 -1.98
C TRP A 612 -20.24 -11.49 -2.61
N THR A 613 -21.07 -12.16 -1.84
CA THR A 613 -22.31 -12.73 -2.35
C THR A 613 -23.47 -11.73 -2.30
N SER A 614 -23.62 -11.02 -1.19
CA SER A 614 -24.70 -10.04 -0.99
C SER A 614 -24.45 -9.18 0.25
N SER A 615 -25.14 -8.04 0.39
CA SER A 615 -25.19 -7.27 1.64
C SER A 615 -26.62 -6.85 1.96
N GLN A 616 -26.91 -6.56 3.23
CA GLN A 616 -28.22 -6.03 3.61
C GLN A 616 -28.27 -4.51 3.39
N LEU A 617 -29.40 -3.99 2.93
CA LEU A 617 -29.58 -2.54 2.78
C LEU A 617 -29.34 -1.80 4.12
N ALA A 618 -29.69 -2.43 5.23
CA ALA A 618 -29.48 -1.90 6.57
C ALA A 618 -27.98 -1.67 6.87
N ASP A 619 -27.10 -2.55 6.40
CA ASP A 619 -25.66 -2.47 6.64
C ASP A 619 -25.00 -1.26 5.96
N LEU A 620 -25.62 -0.75 4.88
CA LEU A 620 -25.17 0.48 4.21
C LEU A 620 -25.60 1.76 4.95
N ILE A 621 -26.66 1.66 5.77
CA ILE A 621 -27.26 2.81 6.47
C ILE A 621 -26.77 2.90 7.91
N LEU A 622 -26.48 1.78 8.57
CA LEU A 622 -25.99 1.73 9.95
C LEU A 622 -24.72 2.60 10.19
N PRO A 623 -23.71 2.57 9.33
CA PRO A 623 -22.53 3.44 9.48
C PRO A 623 -22.87 4.93 9.38
N LEU A 624 -23.88 5.28 8.58
CA LEU A 624 -24.34 6.65 8.43
C LEU A 624 -25.06 7.18 9.70
N GLN A 625 -25.71 6.30 10.45
CA GLN A 625 -26.32 6.63 11.74
C GLN A 625 -25.27 6.84 12.83
N ALA A 626 -24.11 6.23 12.72
CA ALA A 626 -23.01 6.32 13.70
C ALA A 626 -22.16 7.59 13.56
N THR A 627 -22.27 8.29 12.44
CA THR A 627 -21.51 9.52 12.17
C THR A 627 -22.19 10.75 12.78
N GLY A 628 -21.72 11.21 13.95
CA GLY A 628 -22.08 12.50 14.56
C GLY A 628 -23.38 12.51 15.40
N SER A 629 -23.87 13.70 15.71
CA SER A 629 -25.07 13.97 16.56
C SER A 629 -26.41 13.44 15.98
N ALA A 630 -26.38 12.80 14.82
CA ALA A 630 -27.57 12.39 14.07
C ALA A 630 -28.12 11.00 14.43
N THR A 631 -27.57 10.31 15.43
CA THR A 631 -27.90 8.91 15.79
C THR A 631 -29.39 8.65 16.00
N ASN A 632 -30.15 9.66 16.43
CA ASN A 632 -31.61 9.57 16.65
C ASN A 632 -32.45 10.30 15.58
N GLN A 633 -31.80 10.85 14.54
CA GLN A 633 -32.50 11.66 13.54
C GLN A 633 -32.74 10.88 12.23
N ILE A 634 -32.16 9.68 12.08
CA ILE A 634 -32.29 8.85 10.90
C ILE A 634 -33.05 7.58 11.25
N THR A 635 -34.07 7.25 10.47
CA THR A 635 -34.89 6.05 10.66
C THR A 635 -35.05 5.29 9.37
N LEU A 636 -34.66 4.01 9.41
CA LEU A 636 -34.93 3.05 8.31
C LEU A 636 -36.24 2.31 8.61
N LYS A 637 -37.11 2.23 7.60
CA LYS A 637 -38.40 1.53 7.65
C LYS A 637 -38.61 0.66 6.40
N GLY A 638 -39.53 -0.28 6.45
CA GLY A 638 -39.96 -1.08 5.32
C GLY A 638 -39.33 -2.46 5.29
N ASP A 639 -39.17 -3.03 4.08
CA ASP A 639 -38.79 -4.40 3.86
C ASP A 639 -37.27 -4.62 4.11
N GLN A 640 -36.94 -5.83 4.58
CA GLN A 640 -35.54 -6.26 4.58
C GLN A 640 -35.11 -6.57 3.15
N VAL A 641 -34.06 -5.90 2.70
CA VAL A 641 -33.60 -5.99 1.30
C VAL A 641 -32.18 -6.49 1.27
N THR A 642 -31.96 -7.61 0.58
CA THR A 642 -30.64 -8.11 0.24
C THR A 642 -30.25 -7.57 -1.11
N LEU A 643 -29.05 -6.99 -1.18
CA LEU A 643 -28.51 -6.29 -2.35
C LEU A 643 -27.35 -7.06 -2.95
N GLU A 644 -27.29 -7.08 -4.26
CA GLU A 644 -26.08 -7.55 -4.97
C GLU A 644 -24.88 -6.60 -4.75
N PRO A 645 -23.66 -7.11 -4.88
CA PRO A 645 -22.44 -6.31 -4.64
C PRO A 645 -22.39 -5.00 -5.42
N ARG A 646 -22.78 -5.02 -6.69
CA ARG A 646 -22.80 -3.84 -7.54
C ARG A 646 -23.81 -2.80 -7.07
N THR A 647 -25.00 -3.25 -6.75
CA THR A 647 -26.09 -2.40 -6.24
C THR A 647 -25.73 -1.80 -4.89
N SER A 648 -25.09 -2.59 -4.01
CA SER A 648 -24.61 -2.16 -2.71
C SER A 648 -23.57 -1.04 -2.80
N LEU A 649 -22.57 -1.19 -3.68
CA LEU A 649 -21.55 -0.17 -3.90
C LEU A 649 -22.15 1.13 -4.43
N THR A 650 -23.05 1.02 -5.40
CA THR A 650 -23.70 2.21 -6.00
C THR A 650 -24.62 2.90 -5.00
N LEU A 651 -25.43 2.15 -4.25
CA LEU A 651 -26.34 2.72 -3.23
C LEU A 651 -25.57 3.31 -2.05
N SER A 652 -24.44 2.74 -1.64
CA SER A 652 -23.59 3.33 -0.59
C SER A 652 -23.15 4.74 -0.97
N MET A 653 -22.73 4.96 -2.20
CA MET A 653 -22.35 6.28 -2.71
C MET A 653 -23.55 7.23 -2.73
N VAL A 654 -24.72 6.75 -3.18
CA VAL A 654 -25.95 7.54 -3.22
C VAL A 654 -26.36 7.98 -1.83
N PHE A 655 -26.37 7.08 -0.85
CA PHE A 655 -26.71 7.41 0.52
C PHE A 655 -25.71 8.36 1.17
N HIS A 656 -24.42 8.19 0.86
CA HIS A 656 -23.40 9.12 1.34
C HIS A 656 -23.65 10.54 0.81
N GLU A 657 -23.98 10.70 -0.46
CA GLU A 657 -24.29 12.02 -1.04
C GLU A 657 -25.59 12.61 -0.48
N LEU A 658 -26.65 11.79 -0.29
CA LEU A 658 -27.89 12.24 0.35
C LEU A 658 -27.64 12.69 1.79
N MET A 659 -26.82 11.91 2.53
CA MET A 659 -26.44 12.25 3.88
C MET A 659 -25.64 13.55 3.95
N ALA A 660 -24.64 13.71 3.08
CA ALA A 660 -23.85 14.94 3.01
C ALA A 660 -24.74 16.16 2.72
N ASN A 661 -25.72 16.01 1.80
CA ASN A 661 -26.68 17.07 1.51
C ASN A 661 -27.59 17.38 2.70
N ALA A 662 -28.09 16.36 3.39
CA ALA A 662 -28.94 16.54 4.57
C ALA A 662 -28.22 17.23 5.73
N LEU A 663 -26.93 16.93 5.91
CA LEU A 663 -26.07 17.55 6.92
C LEU A 663 -25.64 18.99 6.56
N GLN A 664 -25.40 19.27 5.28
CA GLN A 664 -24.87 20.56 4.84
C GLN A 664 -25.97 21.57 4.48
N HIS A 665 -27.10 21.09 3.95
CA HIS A 665 -28.12 21.94 3.37
C HIS A 665 -29.56 21.54 3.75
N GLY A 666 -29.72 20.35 4.35
CA GLY A 666 -31.02 19.73 4.60
C GLY A 666 -31.45 19.65 6.06
N ALA A 667 -32.28 18.65 6.33
CA ALA A 667 -32.93 18.50 7.63
C ALA A 667 -31.97 18.29 8.80
N LEU A 668 -30.86 17.57 8.59
CA LEU A 668 -29.93 17.22 9.66
C LEU A 668 -29.07 18.39 10.16
N MET A 669 -29.16 19.56 9.54
CA MET A 669 -28.63 20.81 10.12
C MET A 669 -29.34 21.25 11.40
N TRP A 670 -30.53 20.76 11.66
CA TRP A 670 -31.36 21.20 12.77
C TRP A 670 -31.62 20.08 13.77
N PRO A 671 -31.61 20.34 15.07
CA PRO A 671 -31.83 19.28 16.07
C PRO A 671 -33.23 18.62 15.98
N SER A 672 -34.21 19.34 15.42
CA SER A 672 -35.58 18.85 15.18
C SER A 672 -35.72 18.10 13.86
N GLY A 673 -34.74 18.19 12.97
CA GLY A 673 -34.77 17.56 11.64
C GLY A 673 -34.74 16.04 11.73
N ARG A 674 -35.39 15.40 10.78
CA ARG A 674 -35.46 13.94 10.68
C ARG A 674 -35.30 13.50 9.23
N VAL A 675 -34.63 12.37 9.05
CA VAL A 675 -34.56 11.64 7.79
C VAL A 675 -35.26 10.30 7.98
N THR A 676 -36.21 10.01 7.12
CA THR A 676 -36.85 8.71 7.08
C THR A 676 -36.51 8.05 5.72
N ILE A 677 -35.89 6.89 5.79
CA ILE A 677 -35.57 6.06 4.62
C ILE A 677 -36.59 4.90 4.62
N THR A 678 -37.35 4.77 3.55
CA THR A 678 -38.33 3.67 3.44
C THR A 678 -37.97 2.80 2.26
N ALA A 679 -37.77 1.51 2.48
CA ALA A 679 -37.53 0.52 1.45
C ALA A 679 -38.79 -0.32 1.23
N THR A 680 -39.23 -0.45 -0.03
CA THR A 680 -40.39 -1.23 -0.41
C THR A 680 -40.03 -2.16 -1.57
N LEU A 681 -40.13 -3.46 -1.36
CA LEU A 681 -39.97 -4.47 -2.39
C LEU A 681 -41.28 -4.62 -3.17
N ASN A 682 -41.18 -4.85 -4.47
CA ASN A 682 -42.31 -5.08 -5.34
C ASN A 682 -43.43 -4.02 -5.21
N PRO A 683 -43.10 -2.72 -5.36
CA PRO A 683 -44.11 -1.67 -5.28
C PRO A 683 -45.18 -1.86 -6.36
N ALA A 684 -46.42 -1.38 -6.10
CA ALA A 684 -47.55 -1.56 -7.02
C ALA A 684 -47.30 -1.02 -8.44
N GLU A 685 -46.35 -0.08 -8.57
CA GLU A 685 -45.95 0.54 -9.83
C GLU A 685 -45.02 -0.37 -10.68
N ASN A 686 -44.23 -1.24 -10.02
CA ASN A 686 -43.36 -2.23 -10.69
C ASN A 686 -43.09 -3.44 -9.77
N PRO A 687 -43.74 -4.60 -10.03
CA PRO A 687 -43.66 -5.81 -9.17
C PRO A 687 -42.28 -6.50 -9.12
N GLN A 688 -41.27 -6.03 -9.84
CA GLN A 688 -39.89 -6.56 -9.83
C GLN A 688 -38.85 -5.49 -9.50
N ALA A 689 -39.24 -4.47 -8.73
CA ALA A 689 -38.38 -3.37 -8.40
C ALA A 689 -38.23 -3.20 -6.90
N LEU A 690 -37.15 -2.50 -6.51
CA LEU A 690 -36.96 -1.94 -5.19
C LEU A 690 -37.24 -0.44 -5.27
N LYS A 691 -38.15 0.04 -4.46
CA LYS A 691 -38.40 1.46 -4.25
C LYS A 691 -37.74 1.90 -2.95
N ILE A 692 -36.94 2.95 -2.98
CA ILE A 692 -36.33 3.58 -1.81
C ILE A 692 -36.76 5.03 -1.79
N ASP A 693 -37.46 5.42 -0.74
CA ASP A 693 -37.86 6.79 -0.49
C ASP A 693 -37.00 7.38 0.64
N TRP A 694 -36.31 8.46 0.35
CA TRP A 694 -35.57 9.30 1.32
C TRP A 694 -36.37 10.55 1.56
N VAL A 695 -36.86 10.73 2.79
CA VAL A 695 -37.70 11.85 3.14
C VAL A 695 -37.07 12.63 4.28
N GLU A 696 -36.83 13.92 4.04
CA GLU A 696 -36.38 14.88 5.06
C GLU A 696 -37.54 15.70 5.58
N THR A 697 -37.56 15.88 6.89
CA THR A 697 -38.60 16.69 7.55
C THR A 697 -38.00 17.53 8.68
N GLY A 698 -38.60 18.69 9.00
CA GLY A 698 -38.15 19.57 10.06
C GLY A 698 -36.88 20.36 9.78
N GLY A 699 -36.43 20.38 8.52
CA GLY A 699 -35.33 21.17 8.02
C GLY A 699 -35.72 22.52 7.42
N PRO A 700 -34.78 23.25 6.83
CA PRO A 700 -35.06 24.52 6.16
C PRO A 700 -35.92 24.30 4.91
N PRO A 701 -36.74 25.29 4.50
CA PRO A 701 -37.53 25.18 3.29
C PRO A 701 -36.62 25.06 2.06
N VAL A 702 -36.80 24.00 1.32
CA VAL A 702 -36.00 23.70 0.10
C VAL A 702 -36.72 24.24 -1.13
N THR A 703 -36.02 25.01 -1.95
CA THR A 703 -36.56 25.54 -3.21
C THR A 703 -36.02 24.78 -4.42
N GLU A 704 -36.79 24.68 -5.48
CA GLU A 704 -36.45 23.99 -6.72
C GLU A 704 -35.12 24.49 -7.38
N SER A 705 -34.72 25.73 -7.07
CA SER A 705 -33.47 26.32 -7.52
C SER A 705 -32.20 25.66 -6.94
N ALA A 706 -32.31 24.97 -5.80
CA ALA A 706 -31.20 24.28 -5.14
C ALA A 706 -30.79 22.97 -5.85
N VAL A 707 -31.60 22.46 -6.76
CA VAL A 707 -31.48 21.13 -7.41
C VAL A 707 -30.41 21.04 -8.49
N LYS A 708 -29.77 22.13 -8.87
CA LYS A 708 -28.75 22.12 -9.94
C LYS A 708 -27.35 21.69 -9.48
N GLY A 709 -27.21 21.28 -8.23
CA GLY A 709 -25.95 20.87 -7.62
C GLY A 709 -25.38 19.55 -8.18
N PHE A 710 -24.11 19.35 -7.90
CA PHE A 710 -23.35 18.17 -8.37
C PHE A 710 -23.86 16.85 -7.73
N GLY A 711 -24.16 16.82 -6.42
CA GLY A 711 -24.68 15.63 -5.73
C GLY A 711 -25.93 15.06 -6.42
N PHE A 712 -26.81 15.94 -6.89
CA PHE A 712 -27.99 15.57 -7.64
C PHE A 712 -27.67 14.87 -8.98
N ARG A 713 -26.69 15.37 -9.70
CA ARG A 713 -26.26 14.75 -10.97
C ARG A 713 -25.59 13.39 -10.74
N LEU A 714 -24.83 13.26 -9.65
CA LEU A 714 -24.22 11.99 -9.28
C LEU A 714 -25.28 10.96 -8.92
N ILE A 715 -26.20 11.30 -8.02
CA ILE A 715 -27.28 10.38 -7.60
C ILE A 715 -28.09 9.94 -8.80
N ARG A 716 -28.49 10.89 -9.66
CA ARG A 716 -29.25 10.59 -10.87
C ARG A 716 -28.50 9.69 -11.83
N ARG A 717 -27.20 9.96 -12.05
CA ARG A 717 -26.35 9.12 -12.91
C ARG A 717 -26.14 7.73 -12.32
N SER A 718 -25.97 7.60 -11.03
CA SER A 718 -25.83 6.30 -10.35
C SER A 718 -27.11 5.48 -10.42
N ILE A 719 -28.27 6.08 -10.17
CA ILE A 719 -29.55 5.38 -10.22
C ILE A 719 -29.98 5.09 -11.67
N GLU A 720 -30.00 6.12 -12.54
CA GLU A 720 -30.52 5.95 -13.91
C GLU A 720 -29.50 5.28 -14.85
N GLY A 721 -28.18 5.57 -14.68
CA GLY A 721 -27.12 5.06 -15.53
C GLY A 721 -26.59 3.70 -15.10
N GLU A 722 -26.23 3.55 -13.81
CA GLU A 722 -25.57 2.33 -13.31
C GLU A 722 -26.57 1.25 -12.89
N LEU A 723 -27.65 1.64 -12.21
CA LEU A 723 -28.70 0.74 -11.72
C LEU A 723 -29.93 0.65 -12.64
N GLN A 724 -29.91 1.38 -13.78
CA GLN A 724 -31.00 1.41 -14.77
C GLN A 724 -32.38 1.67 -14.13
N GLY A 725 -32.38 2.46 -13.08
CA GLY A 725 -33.55 2.83 -12.30
C GLY A 725 -34.12 4.18 -12.70
N LYS A 726 -34.99 4.73 -11.85
CA LYS A 726 -35.55 6.08 -11.95
C LYS A 726 -35.35 6.81 -10.64
N ALA A 727 -34.94 8.08 -10.72
CA ALA A 727 -34.75 8.94 -9.55
C ALA A 727 -35.57 10.22 -9.71
N ASP A 728 -36.62 10.33 -8.91
CA ASP A 728 -37.49 11.50 -8.85
C ASP A 728 -37.27 12.26 -7.55
N VAL A 729 -37.31 13.60 -7.61
CA VAL A 729 -37.19 14.45 -6.45
C VAL A 729 -38.37 15.40 -6.36
N PHE A 730 -38.88 15.55 -5.16
CA PHE A 730 -40.04 16.38 -4.83
C PHE A 730 -39.66 17.35 -3.71
N PHE A 731 -40.27 18.53 -3.75
CA PHE A 731 -40.03 19.59 -2.77
C PHE A 731 -41.33 19.97 -2.06
N PRO A 732 -41.93 19.06 -1.28
CA PRO A 732 -43.08 19.42 -0.45
C PRO A 732 -42.67 20.45 0.62
N SER A 733 -43.66 21.22 1.09
CA SER A 733 -43.43 22.21 2.14
C SER A 733 -42.88 21.63 3.46
N SER A 734 -42.95 20.31 3.63
CA SER A 734 -42.41 19.55 4.77
C SER A 734 -40.95 19.25 4.71
N GLY A 735 -40.29 19.36 3.53
CA GLY A 735 -38.88 19.05 3.32
C GLY A 735 -38.58 18.37 1.98
N LEU A 736 -37.37 17.84 1.79
CA LEU A 736 -36.94 17.15 0.57
C LEU A 736 -37.47 15.70 0.58
N HIS A 737 -38.00 15.26 -0.54
CA HIS A 737 -38.35 13.85 -0.78
C HIS A 737 -37.66 13.36 -2.05
N TYR A 738 -36.83 12.34 -1.91
CA TYR A 738 -36.15 11.67 -2.99
C TYR A 738 -36.72 10.25 -3.14
N SER A 739 -37.25 9.93 -4.31
CA SER A 739 -37.81 8.63 -4.61
C SER A 739 -36.97 7.95 -5.68
N MET A 740 -36.43 6.79 -5.36
CA MET A 740 -35.57 5.99 -6.22
C MET A 740 -36.24 4.65 -6.50
N LEU A 741 -36.44 4.33 -7.78
CA LEU A 741 -36.97 3.04 -8.23
C LEU A 741 -35.89 2.30 -8.99
N ILE A 742 -35.45 1.16 -8.47
CA ILE A 742 -34.42 0.31 -9.07
C ILE A 742 -35.13 -0.86 -9.75
N SER A 743 -35.05 -0.95 -11.07
CA SER A 743 -35.94 -1.74 -11.92
C SER A 743 -35.60 -3.24 -12.00
N ARG A 744 -34.50 -3.72 -11.41
CA ARG A 744 -34.10 -5.14 -11.47
C ARG A 744 -33.33 -5.54 -10.20
N LEU A 745 -33.99 -6.28 -9.32
CA LEU A 745 -33.32 -7.09 -8.32
C LEU A 745 -33.21 -8.50 -8.94
N GLU A 746 -32.03 -8.90 -9.40
CA GLU A 746 -31.79 -10.31 -9.69
C GLU A 746 -31.77 -11.05 -8.35
N THR A 747 -32.89 -11.64 -7.98
CA THR A 747 -32.94 -12.54 -6.84
C THR A 747 -32.14 -13.79 -7.24
N SER A 748 -31.02 -14.05 -6.58
CA SER A 748 -30.44 -15.38 -6.57
C SER A 748 -31.47 -16.31 -5.96
N ALA A 749 -32.24 -17.02 -6.82
CA ALA A 749 -33.09 -18.08 -6.39
C ALA A 749 -32.24 -19.13 -5.69
N GLY A 750 -32.38 -19.22 -4.36
CA GLY A 750 -31.80 -20.31 -3.59
C GLY A 750 -32.27 -21.63 -4.17
N THR A 751 -31.37 -22.38 -4.76
CA THR A 751 -31.58 -23.82 -5.04
C THR A 751 -31.49 -24.52 -3.68
N VAL A 752 -32.60 -25.09 -3.26
CA VAL A 752 -32.77 -26.00 -2.13
C VAL A 752 -31.87 -27.24 -2.33
#